data_b8bc1bb3de8bf2fbe6136a5b7a8607c5
#
_entry.id   b8bc1bb3de8bf2fbe6136a5b7a8607c5
#
_cell.length_a   1.000
_cell.length_b   1.000
_cell.length_c   1.000
_cell.angle_alpha   90.00
_cell.angle_beta   90.00
_cell.angle_gamma   90.00
#
_symmetry.space_group_name_H-M   'P 1'
#
loop_
_entity.id
_entity.type
_entity.pdbx_description
1 polymer ?
#
loop_
_entity_poly.entity_id
_entity_poly.type
_entity_poly.pdbx_seq_one_letter_code
_entity_poly.pdbx_strand_id
1 'polypeptide(L)'
;MKPQSRIAMTLLFRITYQTSWGEEIKLVFGATRTNMCYNPGGVWEVSLPSDNLPAGTEYHYECWKDGRRVRREWRNHTIPAAKGKSLEMNDYWTDIPAAAPFYTSAFADKVFAIDQDSPRFKVNADVTPESMYASGWKCAGTAVPVFSLRTEDSFGIGDFHDLKKLVDWVVATGQRVIQLLPVNDTTMTGTWVDTYPYSANSIYALHPQFVYLPDAGVRRDSSYKALKAELEALPELDYERVNAEKDRLMRKAFASTWAKVSKSAEYKEFVKVNANWLDAYCAFRILLHKTGTGDTSKWGKYASYSEKKAAAVLAADRAEADYHAFVQFHLHKQLVEARDYARKRGVALKGDLPIGVSRTSVDAWQNPSQFNMNSQAGAPPDAFSADGQMWGFPTYNWDKMEEDNFAWWKARLKNMEQYFDFFRIDHILGFFRIWEIPAGASSGLLGHFNPALPYSSNELADKGFDVSTGWYTSDGLDTLFLEDSHRKGYWYPRIAAQNTDHYRNLPDWQKDAFNRLYDDFFYRRHNAFWRDSALRKLPDLLAGTRMLACGEDLGMIPDCVPSVMDELRILSLEIQRMPKDVHSEFANTWGYPYLSVCATSTHDMSPLRAWWHEDRGVTQRFWNQVLGKYGEAPSDCTPDISRSIIMMHLQSVSMLAILPLQDYLSLKPELCFDDPNKERVNNPAISPYYWRFRMKPTLEALIADDVTPYIRTLVRDCGRK
;
A
#
# COMPACT_ATOMS: atom_id res chain seq x y z
N MET A 1 -23.22 -51.53 -36.23
CA MET A 1 -23.57 -50.84 -34.98
C MET A 1 -23.43 -49.36 -35.19
N LYS A 2 -24.52 -48.58 -35.20
CA LYS A 2 -24.48 -47.12 -35.22
C LYS A 2 -23.95 -46.64 -33.87
N PRO A 3 -23.06 -45.64 -33.78
CA PRO A 3 -22.64 -45.11 -32.51
C PRO A 3 -23.86 -44.43 -31.85
N GLN A 4 -24.23 -44.91 -30.65
CA GLN A 4 -25.20 -44.17 -29.83
C GLN A 4 -24.63 -42.80 -29.55
N SER A 5 -25.31 -41.75 -30.03
CA SER A 5 -25.02 -40.37 -29.69
C SER A 5 -25.12 -40.22 -28.15
N ARG A 6 -23.99 -40.06 -27.47
CA ARG A 6 -24.00 -39.61 -26.07
C ARG A 6 -24.75 -38.30 -26.03
N ILE A 7 -25.91 -38.28 -25.41
CA ILE A 7 -26.62 -37.03 -25.13
C ILE A 7 -25.72 -36.26 -24.16
N ALA A 8 -25.22 -35.09 -24.61
CA ALA A 8 -24.43 -34.20 -23.76
C ALA A 8 -25.25 -33.79 -22.52
N MET A 9 -24.61 -33.81 -21.36
CA MET A 9 -25.21 -33.29 -20.13
C MET A 9 -25.37 -31.76 -20.26
N THR A 10 -26.48 -31.22 -19.80
CA THR A 10 -26.67 -29.78 -19.73
C THR A 10 -26.05 -29.24 -18.41
N LEU A 11 -25.19 -28.24 -18.53
CA LEU A 11 -24.61 -27.53 -17.41
C LEU A 11 -25.37 -26.21 -17.25
N LEU A 12 -26.04 -26.04 -16.10
CA LEU A 12 -26.70 -24.79 -15.75
C LEU A 12 -25.85 -24.05 -14.71
N PHE A 13 -25.35 -22.88 -15.10
CA PHE A 13 -24.60 -22.00 -14.20
C PHE A 13 -25.53 -20.91 -13.72
N ARG A 14 -25.63 -20.76 -12.42
CA ARG A 14 -26.37 -19.69 -11.75
C ARG A 14 -25.45 -18.98 -10.76
N ILE A 15 -25.56 -17.65 -10.74
CA ILE A 15 -24.92 -16.85 -9.71
C ILE A 15 -25.90 -15.79 -9.20
N THR A 16 -25.94 -15.65 -7.88
CA THR A 16 -26.68 -14.56 -7.25
C THR A 16 -25.74 -13.37 -7.06
N TYR A 17 -25.99 -12.28 -7.78
CA TYR A 17 -25.19 -11.06 -7.75
C TYR A 17 -26.01 -9.83 -8.08
N GLN A 18 -26.03 -8.85 -7.16
CA GLN A 18 -26.72 -7.59 -7.38
C GLN A 18 -25.92 -6.68 -8.30
N THR A 19 -26.48 -6.33 -9.43
CA THR A 19 -25.89 -5.44 -10.43
C THR A 19 -26.57 -4.08 -10.42
N SER A 20 -25.82 -3.05 -10.78
CA SER A 20 -26.38 -1.72 -11.06
C SER A 20 -26.93 -1.67 -12.50
N TRP A 21 -27.75 -0.66 -12.80
CA TRP A 21 -28.26 -0.45 -14.14
C TRP A 21 -27.12 -0.32 -15.18
N GLY A 22 -27.24 -1.08 -16.26
CA GLY A 22 -26.24 -1.14 -17.34
C GLY A 22 -25.10 -2.13 -17.10
N GLU A 23 -25.09 -2.84 -15.96
CA GLU A 23 -24.14 -3.92 -15.72
C GLU A 23 -24.69 -5.26 -16.22
N GLU A 24 -23.79 -6.11 -16.73
CA GLU A 24 -24.05 -7.47 -17.17
C GLU A 24 -23.05 -8.45 -16.56
N ILE A 25 -23.48 -9.69 -16.32
CA ILE A 25 -22.59 -10.75 -15.85
C ILE A 25 -22.21 -11.66 -17.01
N LYS A 26 -20.93 -12.02 -17.09
CA LYS A 26 -20.38 -12.99 -18.05
C LYS A 26 -19.75 -14.17 -17.30
N LEU A 27 -20.09 -15.35 -17.74
CA LEU A 27 -19.41 -16.59 -17.36
C LEU A 27 -18.15 -16.74 -18.22
N VAL A 28 -17.01 -17.03 -17.60
CA VAL A 28 -15.71 -17.08 -18.28
C VAL A 28 -15.01 -18.42 -17.98
N PHE A 29 -14.56 -19.08 -19.04
CA PHE A 29 -13.69 -20.25 -18.98
C PHE A 29 -12.61 -20.14 -20.06
N GLY A 30 -11.35 -20.14 -19.62
CA GLY A 30 -10.21 -19.85 -20.47
C GLY A 30 -10.34 -18.44 -21.11
N ALA A 31 -10.31 -18.38 -22.42
CA ALA A 31 -10.49 -17.14 -23.19
C ALA A 31 -11.97 -16.87 -23.59
N THR A 32 -12.88 -17.80 -23.31
CA THR A 32 -14.29 -17.71 -23.73
C THR A 32 -15.10 -16.97 -22.68
N ARG A 33 -15.90 -15.99 -23.15
CA ARG A 33 -16.86 -15.20 -22.35
C ARG A 33 -18.24 -15.44 -22.88
N THR A 34 -19.16 -15.85 -22.01
CA THR A 34 -20.57 -16.11 -22.35
C THR A 34 -21.46 -15.19 -21.52
N ASN A 35 -22.33 -14.43 -22.21
CA ASN A 35 -23.30 -13.56 -21.53
C ASN A 35 -24.31 -14.40 -20.77
N MET A 36 -24.66 -13.94 -19.57
CA MET A 36 -25.70 -14.56 -18.73
C MET A 36 -27.00 -13.77 -18.84
N CYS A 37 -28.11 -14.44 -18.56
CA CYS A 37 -29.44 -13.84 -18.53
C CYS A 37 -29.79 -13.45 -17.10
N TYR A 38 -30.28 -12.20 -16.92
CA TYR A 38 -30.76 -11.72 -15.64
C TYR A 38 -32.17 -12.23 -15.32
N ASN A 39 -32.36 -12.70 -14.09
CA ASN A 39 -33.66 -13.06 -13.52
C ASN A 39 -33.93 -12.21 -12.27
N PRO A 40 -35.21 -11.97 -11.93
CA PRO A 40 -35.58 -11.23 -10.72
C PRO A 40 -34.89 -11.79 -9.44
N GLY A 41 -34.52 -10.89 -8.54
CA GLY A 41 -33.81 -11.26 -7.29
C GLY A 41 -32.28 -11.26 -7.42
N GLY A 42 -31.73 -10.70 -8.52
CA GLY A 42 -30.27 -10.65 -8.70
C GLY A 42 -29.67 -11.97 -9.17
N VAL A 43 -30.48 -12.87 -9.74
CA VAL A 43 -29.99 -14.16 -10.25
C VAL A 43 -29.60 -14.04 -11.71
N TRP A 44 -28.40 -14.45 -12.04
CA TRP A 44 -27.90 -14.53 -13.40
C TRP A 44 -27.68 -16.00 -13.78
N GLU A 45 -28.12 -16.39 -14.96
CA GLU A 45 -28.00 -17.80 -15.37
C GLU A 45 -27.64 -17.98 -16.85
N VAL A 46 -27.01 -19.11 -17.15
CA VAL A 46 -26.74 -19.59 -18.50
C VAL A 46 -26.64 -21.09 -18.54
N SER A 47 -27.21 -21.72 -19.58
CA SER A 47 -27.14 -23.16 -19.83
C SER A 47 -26.18 -23.44 -20.98
N LEU A 48 -25.25 -24.39 -20.78
CA LEU A 48 -24.26 -24.81 -21.76
C LEU A 48 -24.21 -26.33 -21.88
N PRO A 49 -23.89 -26.90 -23.06
CA PRO A 49 -23.63 -28.32 -23.22
C PRO A 49 -22.27 -28.71 -22.59
N SER A 50 -22.19 -29.89 -21.98
CA SER A 50 -20.96 -30.37 -21.31
C SER A 50 -19.86 -30.84 -22.26
N ASP A 51 -20.10 -30.90 -23.58
CA ASP A 51 -19.18 -31.52 -24.55
C ASP A 51 -17.78 -30.92 -24.55
N ASN A 52 -17.67 -29.64 -24.30
CA ASN A 52 -16.40 -28.88 -24.25
C ASN A 52 -16.01 -28.43 -22.84
N LEU A 53 -16.76 -28.82 -21.81
CA LEU A 53 -16.59 -28.38 -20.43
C LEU A 53 -16.54 -29.62 -19.49
N PRO A 54 -15.45 -30.41 -19.52
CA PRO A 54 -15.33 -31.60 -18.67
C PRO A 54 -15.24 -31.24 -17.18
N ALA A 55 -15.49 -32.22 -16.32
CA ALA A 55 -15.23 -32.08 -14.89
C ALA A 55 -13.77 -31.65 -14.65
N GLY A 56 -13.56 -30.77 -13.70
CA GLY A 56 -12.27 -30.15 -13.42
C GLY A 56 -12.00 -28.85 -14.22
N THR A 57 -12.86 -28.48 -15.20
CA THR A 57 -12.74 -27.19 -15.89
C THR A 57 -12.95 -26.04 -14.89
N GLU A 58 -11.99 -25.12 -14.86
CA GLU A 58 -12.09 -23.91 -14.04
C GLU A 58 -12.87 -22.83 -14.78
N TYR A 59 -13.71 -22.09 -14.04
CA TYR A 59 -14.47 -20.97 -14.53
C TYR A 59 -14.61 -19.88 -13.48
N HIS A 60 -14.95 -18.65 -13.89
CA HIS A 60 -15.24 -17.54 -12.99
C HIS A 60 -16.28 -16.61 -13.62
N TYR A 61 -16.77 -15.63 -12.85
CA TYR A 61 -17.70 -14.62 -13.30
C TYR A 61 -17.02 -13.26 -13.43
N GLU A 62 -17.45 -12.50 -14.42
CA GLU A 62 -17.02 -11.10 -14.63
C GLU A 62 -18.25 -10.19 -14.72
N CYS A 63 -18.19 -9.03 -14.06
CA CYS A 63 -19.17 -7.95 -14.24
C CYS A 63 -18.64 -6.96 -15.26
N TRP A 64 -19.49 -6.59 -16.22
CA TRP A 64 -19.18 -5.70 -17.32
C TRP A 64 -20.16 -4.55 -17.38
N LYS A 65 -19.70 -3.35 -17.77
CA LYS A 65 -20.51 -2.16 -18.01
C LYS A 65 -20.00 -1.42 -19.23
N ASP A 66 -20.90 -1.04 -20.13
CA ASP A 66 -20.56 -0.30 -21.35
C ASP A 66 -19.40 -0.94 -22.15
N GLY A 67 -19.40 -2.29 -22.25
CA GLY A 67 -18.38 -3.04 -22.97
C GLY A 67 -17.03 -3.16 -22.25
N ARG A 68 -16.93 -2.72 -21.01
CA ARG A 68 -15.72 -2.81 -20.19
C ARG A 68 -15.93 -3.69 -18.98
N ARG A 69 -14.89 -4.47 -18.62
CA ARG A 69 -14.91 -5.26 -17.39
C ARG A 69 -14.72 -4.34 -16.21
N VAL A 70 -15.70 -4.26 -15.29
CA VAL A 70 -15.65 -3.47 -14.06
C VAL A 70 -15.20 -4.31 -12.87
N ARG A 71 -15.52 -5.64 -12.88
CA ARG A 71 -15.12 -6.55 -11.80
C ARG A 71 -14.87 -7.95 -12.35
N ARG A 72 -14.00 -8.68 -11.66
CA ARG A 72 -13.75 -10.11 -11.84
C ARG A 72 -13.70 -10.79 -10.49
N GLU A 73 -14.25 -12.00 -10.37
CA GLU A 73 -14.05 -12.83 -9.19
C GLU A 73 -12.57 -13.12 -8.96
N TRP A 74 -12.20 -13.20 -7.71
CA TRP A 74 -10.80 -13.45 -7.32
C TRP A 74 -10.42 -14.92 -7.39
N ARG A 75 -11.40 -15.84 -7.30
CA ARG A 75 -11.20 -17.27 -7.35
C ARG A 75 -11.95 -17.86 -8.52
N ASN A 76 -11.42 -18.95 -9.03
CA ASN A 76 -12.14 -19.77 -9.98
C ASN A 76 -13.00 -20.81 -9.23
N HIS A 77 -14.16 -21.08 -9.78
CA HIS A 77 -14.97 -22.26 -9.49
C HIS A 77 -14.46 -23.43 -10.33
N THR A 78 -14.88 -24.63 -9.99
CA THR A 78 -14.50 -25.84 -10.73
C THR A 78 -15.75 -26.67 -10.99
N ILE A 79 -15.92 -27.14 -12.23
CA ILE A 79 -17.03 -28.02 -12.59
C ILE A 79 -16.82 -29.39 -11.89
N PRO A 80 -17.75 -29.80 -11.00
CA PRO A 80 -17.62 -31.07 -10.31
C PRO A 80 -17.90 -32.26 -11.24
N ALA A 81 -17.37 -33.44 -10.89
CA ALA A 81 -17.73 -34.67 -11.56
C ALA A 81 -19.18 -35.06 -11.22
N ALA A 82 -20.03 -35.19 -12.22
CA ALA A 82 -21.42 -35.59 -12.04
C ALA A 82 -21.85 -36.64 -13.08
N LYS A 83 -22.86 -37.41 -12.71
CA LYS A 83 -23.54 -38.36 -13.58
C LYS A 83 -25.00 -37.96 -13.66
N GLY A 84 -25.53 -37.76 -14.89
CA GLY A 84 -26.91 -37.37 -15.09
C GLY A 84 -27.15 -36.71 -16.43
N LYS A 85 -28.36 -36.18 -16.61
CA LYS A 85 -28.76 -35.42 -17.80
C LYS A 85 -28.46 -33.91 -17.68
N SER A 86 -28.37 -33.41 -16.45
CA SER A 86 -28.06 -32.02 -16.16
C SER A 86 -27.27 -31.90 -14.87
N LEU A 87 -26.45 -30.86 -14.77
CA LEU A 87 -25.72 -30.44 -13.58
C LEU A 87 -26.00 -28.96 -13.35
N GLU A 88 -26.44 -28.62 -12.19
CA GLU A 88 -26.72 -27.25 -11.78
C GLU A 88 -25.67 -26.77 -10.80
N MET A 89 -24.99 -25.66 -11.11
CA MET A 89 -24.07 -24.94 -10.25
C MET A 89 -24.80 -23.68 -9.76
N ASN A 90 -25.05 -23.63 -8.46
CA ASN A 90 -25.63 -22.47 -7.80
C ASN A 90 -24.50 -21.75 -7.04
N ASP A 91 -23.87 -20.81 -7.73
CA ASP A 91 -22.66 -20.14 -7.25
C ASP A 91 -22.99 -18.81 -6.56
N TYR A 92 -22.09 -18.41 -5.69
CA TYR A 92 -22.03 -17.10 -5.11
C TYR A 92 -20.75 -16.42 -5.57
N TRP A 93 -20.84 -15.11 -5.76
CA TRP A 93 -19.66 -14.33 -6.14
C TRP A 93 -18.59 -14.46 -5.05
N THR A 94 -17.41 -14.93 -5.42
CA THR A 94 -16.28 -15.14 -4.50
C THR A 94 -15.49 -13.85 -4.20
N ASP A 95 -15.96 -12.74 -4.72
CA ASP A 95 -15.39 -11.43 -4.51
C ASP A 95 -15.84 -10.83 -3.17
N ILE A 96 -15.27 -9.66 -2.84
CA ILE A 96 -15.50 -8.97 -1.59
C ILE A 96 -16.86 -8.27 -1.61
N PRO A 97 -17.80 -8.63 -0.75
CA PRO A 97 -19.05 -7.89 -0.60
C PRO A 97 -18.80 -6.48 -0.08
N ALA A 98 -19.57 -5.48 -0.52
CA ALA A 98 -19.39 -4.08 -0.16
C ALA A 98 -19.33 -3.81 1.36
N ALA A 99 -20.12 -4.50 2.16
CA ALA A 99 -20.18 -4.29 3.61
C ALA A 99 -19.39 -5.32 4.44
N ALA A 100 -18.74 -6.29 3.80
CA ALA A 100 -17.88 -7.27 4.46
C ALA A 100 -16.66 -7.61 3.60
N PRO A 101 -15.78 -6.63 3.31
CA PRO A 101 -14.67 -6.82 2.39
C PRO A 101 -13.63 -7.85 2.85
N PHE A 102 -13.66 -8.28 4.10
CA PHE A 102 -12.82 -9.37 4.59
C PHE A 102 -13.36 -10.78 4.26
N TYR A 103 -14.55 -10.88 3.73
CA TYR A 103 -15.25 -12.15 3.58
C TYR A 103 -14.44 -13.21 2.81
N THR A 104 -13.67 -12.78 1.81
CA THR A 104 -12.84 -13.67 0.98
C THR A 104 -11.36 -13.62 1.31
N SER A 105 -10.92 -12.75 2.22
CA SER A 105 -9.52 -12.67 2.61
C SER A 105 -9.09 -13.89 3.41
N ALA A 106 -7.79 -14.22 3.37
CA ALA A 106 -7.23 -15.29 4.19
C ALA A 106 -7.41 -15.02 5.70
N PHE A 107 -7.57 -13.77 6.07
CA PHE A 107 -7.84 -13.33 7.42
C PHE A 107 -9.28 -13.61 7.89
N ALA A 108 -10.27 -13.55 6.99
CA ALA A 108 -11.66 -13.83 7.33
C ALA A 108 -11.83 -15.18 8.02
N ASP A 109 -11.16 -16.21 7.49
CA ASP A 109 -11.19 -17.56 8.07
C ASP A 109 -10.68 -17.60 9.52
N LYS A 110 -9.83 -16.65 9.92
CA LYS A 110 -9.23 -16.59 11.26
C LYS A 110 -9.96 -15.66 12.21
N VAL A 111 -10.26 -14.43 11.78
CA VAL A 111 -10.99 -13.45 12.61
C VAL A 111 -12.36 -13.95 12.98
N PHE A 112 -13.01 -14.54 12.02
CA PHE A 112 -14.38 -14.96 12.20
C PHE A 112 -14.52 -16.40 12.71
N ALA A 113 -13.51 -17.25 12.55
CA ALA A 113 -13.48 -18.58 13.17
C ALA A 113 -13.41 -18.54 14.70
N ILE A 114 -13.10 -17.39 15.29
CA ILE A 114 -13.17 -17.18 16.74
C ILE A 114 -14.64 -17.13 17.23
N ASP A 115 -15.55 -16.74 16.36
CA ASP A 115 -17.01 -16.74 16.62
C ASP A 115 -17.58 -18.08 16.13
N GLN A 116 -17.41 -19.12 16.95
CA GLN A 116 -17.62 -20.53 16.58
C GLN A 116 -19.05 -20.85 16.06
N ASP A 117 -20.03 -20.03 16.35
CA ASP A 117 -21.43 -20.24 15.98
C ASP A 117 -21.87 -19.43 14.75
N SER A 118 -20.94 -18.77 14.06
CA SER A 118 -21.29 -17.93 12.93
C SER A 118 -21.20 -18.68 11.60
N PRO A 119 -22.31 -18.85 10.87
CA PRO A 119 -22.32 -19.46 9.54
C PRO A 119 -21.58 -18.62 8.48
N ARG A 120 -21.07 -17.45 8.86
CA ARG A 120 -20.47 -16.42 8.02
C ARG A 120 -19.23 -16.86 7.22
N PHE A 121 -18.64 -18.00 7.57
CA PHE A 121 -17.35 -18.41 6.98
C PHE A 121 -17.44 -19.61 6.05
N LYS A 122 -18.61 -20.15 5.90
CA LYS A 122 -18.85 -21.09 4.82
C LYS A 122 -18.96 -20.29 3.53
N VAL A 123 -17.91 -20.29 2.75
CA VAL A 123 -17.85 -19.69 1.40
C VAL A 123 -18.94 -20.26 0.49
N ASN A 124 -19.63 -21.29 0.92
CA ASN A 124 -20.75 -21.92 0.26
C ASN A 124 -22.04 -21.57 0.99
N ALA A 125 -22.69 -20.53 0.60
CA ALA A 125 -24.09 -20.57 0.35
C ALA A 125 -25.11 -20.19 1.40
N ASP A 126 -24.97 -20.41 2.67
CA ASP A 126 -26.11 -20.24 3.58
C ASP A 126 -26.16 -18.86 4.26
N VAL A 127 -25.22 -17.97 3.92
CA VAL A 127 -25.17 -16.62 4.46
C VAL A 127 -25.27 -15.61 3.33
N THR A 128 -26.40 -14.97 3.28
CA THR A 128 -26.54 -13.81 2.40
C THR A 128 -25.60 -12.70 2.88
N PRO A 129 -24.91 -12.02 1.98
CA PRO A 129 -24.15 -10.82 2.32
C PRO A 129 -24.91 -9.85 3.23
N GLU A 130 -26.20 -9.71 3.05
CA GLU A 130 -27.08 -8.87 3.86
C GLU A 130 -27.03 -9.16 5.36
N SER A 131 -26.91 -10.41 5.79
CA SER A 131 -26.83 -10.75 7.22
C SER A 131 -25.51 -10.30 7.88
N MET A 132 -24.44 -10.21 7.11
CA MET A 132 -23.17 -9.63 7.57
C MET A 132 -23.21 -8.10 7.53
N TYR A 133 -23.89 -7.54 6.56
CA TYR A 133 -24.07 -6.12 6.36
C TYR A 133 -24.92 -5.47 7.44
N ALA A 134 -25.98 -6.13 7.87
CA ALA A 134 -26.90 -5.59 8.85
C ALA A 134 -26.24 -5.28 10.20
N SER A 135 -25.09 -5.85 10.49
CA SER A 135 -24.33 -5.60 11.73
C SER A 135 -23.26 -4.52 11.63
N GLY A 136 -22.89 -4.07 10.40
CA GLY A 136 -21.82 -3.06 10.22
C GLY A 136 -20.55 -3.44 10.95
N TRP A 137 -19.95 -4.60 10.60
CA TRP A 137 -18.73 -5.07 11.26
C TRP A 137 -17.61 -4.04 11.22
N LYS A 138 -17.06 -3.71 12.39
CA LYS A 138 -16.02 -2.71 12.57
C LYS A 138 -14.93 -3.25 13.48
N CYS A 139 -13.67 -2.93 13.22
CA CYS A 139 -12.61 -3.22 14.15
C CYS A 139 -11.66 -2.04 14.37
N ALA A 140 -10.88 -2.14 15.44
CA ALA A 140 -9.80 -1.23 15.77
C ALA A 140 -8.44 -1.86 15.46
N GLY A 141 -7.46 -1.02 15.21
CA GLY A 141 -6.08 -1.42 14.98
C GLY A 141 -5.07 -0.34 15.36
N THR A 142 -3.81 -0.72 15.29
CA THR A 142 -2.68 0.17 15.56
C THR A 142 -1.75 0.23 14.36
N ALA A 143 -1.34 1.46 13.99
CA ALA A 143 -0.29 1.70 13.00
C ALA A 143 1.04 1.92 13.72
N VAL A 144 2.09 1.20 13.32
CA VAL A 144 3.42 1.30 13.92
C VAL A 144 4.50 0.79 12.97
N PRO A 145 5.64 1.51 12.81
CA PRO A 145 6.79 0.98 12.08
C PRO A 145 7.45 -0.16 12.87
N VAL A 146 7.87 -1.23 12.19
CA VAL A 146 8.59 -2.34 12.84
C VAL A 146 9.84 -1.83 13.56
N PHE A 147 10.63 -0.96 12.91
CA PHE A 147 11.87 -0.44 13.48
C PHE A 147 11.69 0.31 14.79
N SER A 148 10.51 0.85 15.05
CA SER A 148 10.22 1.62 16.27
C SER A 148 9.88 0.76 17.47
N LEU A 149 9.60 -0.52 17.29
CA LEU A 149 9.24 -1.43 18.38
C LEU A 149 10.38 -1.58 19.38
N ARG A 150 9.98 -1.78 20.63
CA ARG A 150 10.88 -1.99 21.75
C ARG A 150 10.36 -3.11 22.64
N THR A 151 11.17 -4.15 22.82
CA THR A 151 10.91 -5.26 23.73
C THR A 151 12.14 -5.52 24.62
N GLU A 152 12.00 -6.39 25.60
CA GLU A 152 13.15 -6.87 26.35
C GLU A 152 14.15 -7.66 25.49
N ASP A 153 13.75 -8.13 24.31
CA ASP A 153 14.59 -8.89 23.37
C ASP A 153 15.15 -8.06 22.20
N SER A 154 14.66 -6.83 21.95
CA SER A 154 15.12 -5.96 20.87
C SER A 154 16.63 -5.68 20.93
N PHE A 155 17.25 -5.40 19.77
CA PHE A 155 18.68 -5.16 19.62
C PHE A 155 18.95 -3.76 19.04
N GLY A 156 18.52 -2.71 19.75
CA GLY A 156 18.63 -1.32 19.34
C GLY A 156 17.62 -0.89 18.27
N ILE A 157 16.82 -1.83 17.76
CA ILE A 157 15.78 -1.67 16.74
C ILE A 157 14.73 -2.74 16.92
N GLY A 158 13.49 -2.44 16.56
CA GLY A 158 12.44 -3.46 16.48
C GLY A 158 12.64 -4.41 15.29
N ASP A 159 12.31 -5.67 15.46
CA ASP A 159 12.48 -6.71 14.44
C ASP A 159 11.23 -7.61 14.30
N PHE A 160 11.29 -8.61 13.44
CA PHE A 160 10.12 -9.47 13.18
C PHE A 160 9.75 -10.38 14.38
N HIS A 161 10.65 -10.63 15.31
CA HIS A 161 10.31 -11.33 16.54
C HIS A 161 9.47 -10.45 17.49
N ASP A 162 9.79 -9.15 17.55
CA ASP A 162 9.08 -8.18 18.36
C ASP A 162 7.62 -8.03 17.97
N LEU A 163 7.27 -8.30 16.69
CA LEU A 163 5.88 -8.32 16.22
C LEU A 163 5.00 -9.30 17.03
N LYS A 164 5.54 -10.41 17.50
CA LYS A 164 4.78 -11.37 18.33
C LYS A 164 4.32 -10.73 19.65
N LYS A 165 5.19 -9.93 20.27
CA LYS A 165 4.85 -9.19 21.48
C LYS A 165 3.84 -8.07 21.22
N LEU A 166 3.98 -7.39 20.05
CA LEU A 166 3.00 -6.40 19.61
C LEU A 166 1.61 -7.03 19.39
N VAL A 167 1.55 -8.23 18.82
CA VAL A 167 0.31 -9.00 18.68
C VAL A 167 -0.32 -9.27 20.04
N ASP A 168 0.47 -9.63 21.05
CA ASP A 168 -0.04 -9.86 22.42
C ASP A 168 -0.68 -8.59 22.99
N TRP A 169 -0.05 -7.42 22.80
CA TRP A 169 -0.60 -6.14 23.23
C TRP A 169 -1.88 -5.78 22.47
N VAL A 170 -1.91 -5.96 21.14
CA VAL A 170 -3.08 -5.70 20.30
C VAL A 170 -4.27 -6.55 20.74
N VAL A 171 -4.05 -7.82 21.06
CA VAL A 171 -5.09 -8.71 21.63
C VAL A 171 -5.55 -8.22 23.00
N ALA A 172 -4.60 -7.83 23.87
CA ALA A 172 -4.91 -7.34 25.21
C ALA A 172 -5.76 -6.06 25.19
N THR A 173 -5.58 -5.21 24.18
CA THR A 173 -6.37 -3.98 23.97
C THR A 173 -7.67 -4.21 23.20
N GLY A 174 -7.98 -5.44 22.79
CA GLY A 174 -9.21 -5.76 22.05
C GLY A 174 -9.16 -5.38 20.57
N GLN A 175 -8.00 -4.98 20.05
CA GLN A 175 -7.78 -4.65 18.65
C GLN A 175 -7.55 -5.90 17.80
N ARG A 176 -7.63 -5.77 16.46
CA ARG A 176 -7.54 -6.88 15.51
C ARG A 176 -6.61 -6.63 14.33
N VAL A 177 -6.07 -5.43 14.16
CA VAL A 177 -5.22 -5.07 13.02
C VAL A 177 -3.94 -4.39 13.49
N ILE A 178 -2.82 -4.81 12.91
CA ILE A 178 -1.54 -4.12 12.99
C ILE A 178 -1.19 -3.63 11.59
N GLN A 179 -1.08 -2.32 11.41
CA GLN A 179 -0.58 -1.73 10.17
C GLN A 179 0.91 -1.42 10.32
N LEU A 180 1.70 -1.97 9.41
CA LEU A 180 3.14 -1.75 9.33
C LEU A 180 3.47 -0.79 8.19
N LEU A 181 4.63 -0.13 8.29
CA LEU A 181 5.26 0.54 7.15
C LEU A 181 5.98 -0.48 6.26
N PRO A 182 6.45 -0.09 5.04
CA PRO A 182 7.16 -1.01 4.17
C PRO A 182 8.34 -1.67 4.87
N VAL A 183 8.51 -2.96 4.64
CA VAL A 183 9.56 -3.79 5.26
C VAL A 183 10.61 -4.28 4.26
N ASN A 184 10.52 -3.79 3.03
CA ASN A 184 11.45 -4.15 1.96
C ASN A 184 12.84 -3.57 2.20
N ASP A 185 13.85 -4.18 1.56
CA ASP A 185 15.24 -3.73 1.63
C ASP A 185 15.42 -2.37 0.93
N THR A 186 15.97 -1.42 1.66
CA THR A 186 16.31 -0.07 1.18
C THR A 186 17.83 0.20 1.25
N THR A 187 18.62 -0.80 1.63
CA THR A 187 20.06 -0.64 1.87
C THR A 187 20.84 -0.31 0.60
N MET A 188 21.29 0.92 0.48
CA MET A 188 22.05 1.40 -0.68
C MET A 188 23.38 2.01 -0.28
N THR A 189 23.40 2.89 0.69
CA THR A 189 24.57 3.65 1.14
C THR A 189 25.20 3.10 2.42
N GLY A 190 24.45 2.33 3.19
CA GLY A 190 24.83 1.90 4.53
C GLY A 190 24.76 3.01 5.58
N THR A 191 24.15 4.14 5.24
CA THR A 191 23.97 5.29 6.14
C THR A 191 22.51 5.48 6.52
N TRP A 192 22.24 6.38 7.46
CA TRP A 192 20.89 6.71 7.90
C TRP A 192 19.93 7.14 6.77
N VAL A 193 20.43 7.54 5.62
CA VAL A 193 19.60 7.86 4.43
C VAL A 193 18.81 6.64 3.98
N ASP A 194 19.33 5.45 4.20
CA ASP A 194 18.66 4.17 3.88
C ASP A 194 17.47 3.85 4.81
N THR A 195 17.21 4.67 5.83
CA THR A 195 16.05 4.48 6.72
C THR A 195 14.71 4.80 6.08
N TYR A 196 14.69 5.44 4.91
CA TYR A 196 13.47 5.80 4.18
C TYR A 196 12.81 4.55 3.59
N PRO A 197 11.67 4.06 4.15
CA PRO A 197 11.14 2.75 3.81
C PRO A 197 10.48 2.68 2.43
N TYR A 198 10.20 3.81 1.80
CA TYR A 198 9.56 3.88 0.49
C TYR A 198 10.55 3.83 -0.68
N SER A 199 11.87 3.87 -0.42
CA SER A 199 12.91 3.73 -1.45
C SER A 199 13.39 2.30 -1.59
N ALA A 200 12.48 1.37 -1.83
CA ALA A 200 12.79 -0.05 -1.90
C ALA A 200 13.78 -0.38 -3.03
N ASN A 201 14.80 -1.18 -2.70
CA ASN A 201 15.75 -1.75 -3.64
C ASN A 201 15.21 -2.99 -4.36
N SER A 202 14.24 -3.64 -3.75
CA SER A 202 13.57 -4.83 -4.28
C SER A 202 12.14 -4.90 -3.77
N ILE A 203 11.22 -5.26 -4.65
CA ILE A 203 9.84 -5.55 -4.26
C ILE A 203 9.68 -6.86 -3.50
N TYR A 204 10.73 -7.67 -3.42
CA TYR A 204 10.71 -9.00 -2.79
C TYR A 204 11.55 -9.05 -1.53
N ALA A 205 12.78 -8.57 -1.58
CA ALA A 205 13.74 -8.69 -0.50
C ALA A 205 13.31 -7.89 0.74
N LEU A 206 13.48 -8.48 1.91
CA LEU A 206 13.20 -7.87 3.20
C LEU A 206 14.46 -7.17 3.74
N HIS A 207 14.26 -6.06 4.46
CA HIS A 207 15.38 -5.27 4.99
C HIS A 207 16.15 -6.04 6.07
N PRO A 208 17.50 -6.19 5.96
CA PRO A 208 18.30 -6.97 6.90
C PRO A 208 18.20 -6.52 8.36
N GLN A 209 17.90 -5.24 8.61
CA GLN A 209 17.73 -4.72 9.98
C GLN A 209 16.67 -5.44 10.80
N PHE A 210 15.67 -6.05 10.15
CA PHE A 210 14.55 -6.70 10.84
C PHE A 210 14.81 -8.14 11.24
N VAL A 211 16.05 -8.66 11.01
CA VAL A 211 16.40 -10.02 11.45
C VAL A 211 16.52 -10.09 12.97
N TYR A 212 15.85 -11.06 13.56
CA TYR A 212 16.08 -11.43 14.94
C TYR A 212 17.29 -12.37 15.03
N LEU A 213 18.36 -11.88 15.62
CA LEU A 213 19.67 -12.50 15.60
C LEU A 213 19.73 -13.91 16.22
N PRO A 214 19.11 -14.18 17.40
CA PRO A 214 19.19 -15.48 18.04
C PRO A 214 18.60 -16.63 17.19
N ASP A 215 17.48 -16.40 16.50
CA ASP A 215 16.85 -17.41 15.65
C ASP A 215 17.65 -17.70 14.37
N ALA A 216 18.53 -16.78 13.98
CA ALA A 216 19.49 -16.97 12.90
C ALA A 216 20.78 -17.69 13.35
N GLY A 217 20.89 -18.07 14.62
CA GLY A 217 22.02 -18.80 15.18
C GLY A 217 23.07 -17.96 15.90
N VAL A 218 22.78 -16.68 16.16
CA VAL A 218 23.66 -15.83 16.97
C VAL A 218 23.53 -16.22 18.45
N ARG A 219 24.66 -16.47 19.10
CA ARG A 219 24.69 -16.85 20.52
C ARG A 219 24.49 -15.63 21.41
N ARG A 220 23.65 -15.77 22.45
CA ARG A 220 23.44 -14.76 23.50
C ARG A 220 24.54 -14.80 24.56
N ASP A 221 25.81 -14.68 24.17
CA ASP A 221 26.93 -14.63 25.09
C ASP A 221 27.04 -13.26 25.80
N SER A 222 28.07 -13.09 26.64
CA SER A 222 28.28 -11.87 27.40
C SER A 222 28.53 -10.66 26.50
N SER A 223 29.20 -10.82 25.35
CA SER A 223 29.47 -9.73 24.42
C SER A 223 28.19 -9.29 23.70
N TYR A 224 27.33 -10.25 23.31
CA TYR A 224 26.00 -9.95 22.76
C TYR A 224 25.15 -9.17 23.76
N LYS A 225 25.11 -9.63 25.03
CA LYS A 225 24.29 -8.98 26.07
C LYS A 225 24.77 -7.57 26.40
N ALA A 226 26.09 -7.34 26.45
CA ALA A 226 26.66 -6.02 26.68
C ALA A 226 26.31 -5.04 25.53
N LEU A 227 26.53 -5.46 24.29
CA LEU A 227 26.22 -4.65 23.10
C LEU A 227 24.71 -4.36 22.99
N LYS A 228 23.87 -5.37 23.22
CA LYS A 228 22.44 -5.19 23.29
C LYS A 228 22.02 -4.13 24.31
N ALA A 229 22.55 -4.22 25.54
CA ALA A 229 22.24 -3.25 26.60
C ALA A 229 22.66 -1.83 26.22
N GLU A 230 23.79 -1.68 25.55
CA GLU A 230 24.30 -0.40 25.08
C GLU A 230 23.39 0.21 23.99
N LEU A 231 22.98 -0.58 23.00
CA LEU A 231 22.11 -0.14 21.92
C LEU A 231 20.68 0.14 22.41
N GLU A 232 20.18 -0.64 23.37
CA GLU A 232 18.86 -0.45 23.97
C GLU A 232 18.78 0.78 24.89
N ALA A 233 19.90 1.25 25.43
CA ALA A 233 19.95 2.48 26.22
C ALA A 233 19.77 3.75 25.38
N LEU A 234 19.91 3.67 24.05
CA LEU A 234 19.70 4.81 23.16
C LEU A 234 18.21 5.15 23.07
N PRO A 235 17.86 6.46 23.12
CA PRO A 235 16.46 6.90 23.02
C PRO A 235 15.90 6.79 21.60
N GLU A 236 16.76 6.83 20.59
CA GLU A 236 16.45 6.81 19.18
C GLU A 236 17.29 5.75 18.46
N LEU A 237 16.90 5.39 17.25
CA LEU A 237 17.64 4.43 16.40
C LEU A 237 18.98 5.02 15.96
N ASP A 238 20.06 4.32 16.24
CA ASP A 238 21.38 4.49 15.62
C ASP A 238 21.50 3.48 14.45
N TYR A 239 21.06 3.90 13.27
CA TYR A 239 20.91 3.03 12.11
C TYR A 239 22.23 2.38 11.68
N GLU A 240 23.28 3.20 11.54
CA GLU A 240 24.58 2.72 11.07
C GLU A 240 25.17 1.68 12.03
N ARG A 241 25.16 2.00 13.31
CA ARG A 241 25.72 1.13 14.33
C ARG A 241 24.95 -0.18 14.46
N VAL A 242 23.61 -0.11 14.50
CA VAL A 242 22.75 -1.30 14.59
C VAL A 242 22.98 -2.22 13.40
N ASN A 243 22.97 -1.68 12.17
CA ASN A 243 23.11 -2.48 10.96
C ASN A 243 24.52 -3.08 10.84
N ALA A 244 25.57 -2.32 11.15
CA ALA A 244 26.95 -2.82 11.16
C ALA A 244 27.13 -3.99 12.14
N GLU A 245 26.60 -3.87 13.36
CA GLU A 245 26.71 -4.91 14.36
C GLU A 245 25.85 -6.14 14.03
N LYS A 246 24.62 -5.94 13.52
CA LYS A 246 23.78 -7.04 13.05
C LYS A 246 24.47 -7.81 11.90
N ASP A 247 25.01 -7.11 10.88
CA ASP A 247 25.75 -7.75 9.79
C ASP A 247 26.94 -8.55 10.30
N ARG A 248 27.76 -7.96 11.20
CA ARG A 248 28.91 -8.62 11.81
C ARG A 248 28.53 -9.92 12.54
N LEU A 249 27.44 -9.88 13.30
CA LEU A 249 26.92 -11.04 14.06
C LEU A 249 26.32 -12.08 13.12
N MET A 250 25.57 -11.65 12.11
CA MET A 250 24.98 -12.54 11.09
C MET A 250 26.07 -13.27 10.27
N ARG A 251 27.18 -12.60 9.91
CA ARG A 251 28.32 -13.25 9.25
C ARG A 251 28.95 -14.34 10.14
N LYS A 252 29.06 -14.12 11.44
CA LYS A 252 29.51 -15.16 12.40
C LYS A 252 28.51 -16.34 12.48
N ALA A 253 27.23 -16.05 12.52
CA ALA A 253 26.18 -17.08 12.50
C ALA A 253 26.21 -17.86 11.19
N PHE A 254 26.33 -17.20 10.05
CA PHE A 254 26.49 -17.82 8.73
C PHE A 254 27.68 -18.78 8.73
N ALA A 255 28.86 -18.32 9.10
CA ALA A 255 30.07 -19.17 9.13
C ALA A 255 29.90 -20.43 9.98
N SER A 256 29.11 -20.38 11.07
CA SER A 256 28.92 -21.50 11.99
C SER A 256 27.77 -22.43 11.65
N THR A 257 26.73 -21.92 10.95
CA THR A 257 25.46 -22.66 10.74
C THR A 257 25.20 -23.03 9.28
N TRP A 258 25.87 -22.39 8.33
CA TRP A 258 25.60 -22.54 6.90
C TRP A 258 25.63 -23.99 6.40
N ALA A 259 26.60 -24.75 6.83
CA ALA A 259 26.73 -26.18 6.43
C ALA A 259 25.49 -27.01 6.80
N LYS A 260 24.74 -26.61 7.84
CA LYS A 260 23.47 -27.24 8.25
C LYS A 260 22.29 -26.60 7.53
N VAL A 261 22.21 -25.27 7.51
CA VAL A 261 21.07 -24.53 6.91
C VAL A 261 20.95 -24.82 5.43
N SER A 262 22.03 -24.78 4.66
CA SER A 262 22.01 -25.04 3.22
C SER A 262 21.49 -26.43 2.83
N LYS A 263 21.52 -27.39 3.75
CA LYS A 263 21.02 -28.76 3.53
C LYS A 263 19.58 -28.95 3.98
N SER A 264 19.02 -28.01 4.73
CA SER A 264 17.65 -28.14 5.26
C SER A 264 16.61 -28.11 4.13
N ALA A 265 15.52 -28.83 4.33
CA ALA A 265 14.39 -28.84 3.39
C ALA A 265 13.76 -27.46 3.26
N GLU A 266 13.65 -26.74 4.37
CA GLU A 266 13.09 -25.38 4.43
C GLU A 266 13.89 -24.39 3.57
N TYR A 267 15.23 -24.39 3.70
CA TYR A 267 16.08 -23.51 2.89
C TYR A 267 16.01 -23.84 1.39
N LYS A 268 16.03 -25.14 1.04
CA LYS A 268 15.93 -25.58 -0.35
C LYS A 268 14.59 -25.18 -0.98
N GLU A 269 13.49 -25.31 -0.24
CA GLU A 269 12.19 -24.86 -0.72
C GLU A 269 12.13 -23.36 -0.84
N PHE A 270 12.67 -22.60 0.13
CA PHE A 270 12.79 -21.15 0.03
C PHE A 270 13.52 -20.70 -1.24
N VAL A 271 14.69 -21.26 -1.53
CA VAL A 271 15.46 -20.94 -2.75
C VAL A 271 14.67 -21.28 -4.01
N LYS A 272 14.04 -22.45 -4.04
CA LYS A 272 13.25 -22.91 -5.19
C LYS A 272 12.05 -22.01 -5.48
N VAL A 273 11.29 -21.64 -4.44
CA VAL A 273 10.10 -20.78 -4.58
C VAL A 273 10.48 -19.35 -4.97
N ASN A 274 11.64 -18.87 -4.54
CA ASN A 274 12.11 -17.51 -4.77
C ASN A 274 13.17 -17.36 -5.88
N ALA A 275 13.35 -18.40 -6.70
CA ALA A 275 14.36 -18.44 -7.77
C ALA A 275 14.22 -17.30 -8.80
N ASN A 276 13.01 -16.77 -8.98
CA ASN A 276 12.69 -15.68 -9.92
C ASN A 276 13.32 -14.33 -9.55
N TRP A 277 13.70 -14.12 -8.28
CA TRP A 277 14.24 -12.85 -7.83
C TRP A 277 15.52 -12.96 -6.99
N LEU A 278 15.70 -14.06 -6.23
CA LEU A 278 16.75 -14.18 -5.22
C LEU A 278 18.16 -14.08 -5.83
N ASP A 279 18.40 -14.74 -6.95
CA ASP A 279 19.70 -14.70 -7.64
C ASP A 279 20.04 -13.29 -8.16
N ALA A 280 19.07 -12.60 -8.72
CA ALA A 280 19.25 -11.23 -9.18
C ALA A 280 19.54 -10.28 -8.00
N TYR A 281 18.82 -10.43 -6.90
CA TYR A 281 19.06 -9.66 -5.67
C TYR A 281 20.46 -9.93 -5.10
N CYS A 282 20.88 -11.17 -4.96
CA CYS A 282 22.22 -11.50 -4.46
C CYS A 282 23.32 -10.95 -5.38
N ALA A 283 23.15 -11.06 -6.70
CA ALA A 283 24.10 -10.48 -7.67
C ALA A 283 24.16 -8.95 -7.55
N PHE A 284 23.02 -8.30 -7.41
CA PHE A 284 22.92 -6.86 -7.19
C PHE A 284 23.67 -6.43 -5.92
N ARG A 285 23.46 -7.11 -4.79
CA ARG A 285 24.14 -6.82 -3.52
C ARG A 285 25.65 -6.96 -3.62
N ILE A 286 26.13 -8.00 -4.31
CA ILE A 286 27.57 -8.21 -4.56
C ILE A 286 28.13 -7.07 -5.42
N LEU A 287 27.44 -6.67 -6.49
CA LEU A 287 27.89 -5.58 -7.36
C LEU A 287 27.89 -4.24 -6.64
N LEU A 288 26.83 -3.94 -5.90
CA LEU A 288 26.75 -2.74 -5.07
C LEU A 288 27.91 -2.63 -4.10
N HIS A 289 28.22 -3.71 -3.37
CA HIS A 289 29.36 -3.74 -2.44
C HIS A 289 30.72 -3.56 -3.16
N LYS A 290 30.91 -4.23 -4.30
CA LYS A 290 32.17 -4.16 -5.07
C LYS A 290 32.40 -2.82 -5.72
N THR A 291 31.36 -2.14 -6.14
CA THR A 291 31.48 -0.86 -6.88
C THR A 291 31.29 0.36 -5.99
N GLY A 292 30.73 0.19 -4.80
CA GLY A 292 30.39 1.26 -3.86
C GLY A 292 29.26 2.17 -4.36
N THR A 293 28.49 1.76 -5.38
CA THR A 293 27.41 2.58 -5.94
C THR A 293 26.27 1.73 -6.49
N GLY A 294 25.03 2.18 -6.25
CA GLY A 294 23.82 1.61 -6.87
C GLY A 294 23.56 2.10 -8.30
N ASP A 295 24.35 3.04 -8.79
CA ASP A 295 24.27 3.50 -10.18
C ASP A 295 24.78 2.40 -11.13
N THR A 296 23.83 1.62 -11.66
CA THR A 296 24.13 0.47 -12.53
C THR A 296 24.90 0.86 -13.78
N SER A 297 24.81 2.11 -14.27
CA SER A 297 25.57 2.60 -15.42
C SER A 297 27.08 2.53 -15.19
N LYS A 298 27.52 2.56 -13.93
CA LYS A 298 28.94 2.46 -13.52
C LYS A 298 29.43 1.03 -13.34
N TRP A 299 28.58 0.01 -13.56
CA TRP A 299 28.91 -1.41 -13.36
C TRP A 299 29.57 -2.05 -14.59
N GLY A 300 29.97 -1.28 -15.58
CA GLY A 300 30.68 -1.75 -16.80
C GLY A 300 29.85 -2.81 -17.54
N LYS A 301 30.41 -3.99 -17.74
CA LYS A 301 29.70 -5.08 -18.45
C LYS A 301 28.41 -5.54 -17.74
N TYR A 302 28.21 -5.21 -16.47
CA TYR A 302 27.04 -5.56 -15.69
C TYR A 302 26.00 -4.44 -15.63
N ALA A 303 26.22 -3.31 -16.32
CA ALA A 303 25.25 -2.20 -16.37
C ALA A 303 23.85 -2.64 -16.87
N SER A 304 23.80 -3.56 -17.82
CA SER A 304 22.56 -4.22 -18.24
C SER A 304 22.45 -5.61 -17.64
N TYR A 305 21.27 -5.94 -17.13
CA TYR A 305 20.96 -7.26 -16.55
C TYR A 305 20.88 -8.35 -17.63
N SER A 306 21.30 -9.54 -17.28
CA SER A 306 20.86 -10.82 -17.85
C SER A 306 21.11 -11.93 -16.83
N GLU A 307 20.33 -13.01 -16.87
CA GLU A 307 20.54 -14.17 -16.00
C GLU A 307 21.94 -14.74 -16.09
N LYS A 308 22.52 -14.81 -17.29
CA LYS A 308 23.90 -15.27 -17.50
C LYS A 308 24.93 -14.38 -16.78
N LYS A 309 24.74 -13.06 -16.79
CA LYS A 309 25.63 -12.12 -16.09
C LYS A 309 25.46 -12.23 -14.57
N ALA A 310 24.22 -12.33 -14.09
CA ALA A 310 23.95 -12.55 -12.67
C ALA A 310 24.59 -13.87 -12.19
N ALA A 311 24.38 -14.96 -12.90
CA ALA A 311 25.02 -16.26 -12.59
C ALA A 311 26.56 -16.17 -12.56
N ALA A 312 27.17 -15.39 -13.44
CA ALA A 312 28.63 -15.19 -13.44
C ALA A 312 29.10 -14.40 -12.19
N VAL A 313 28.31 -13.41 -11.72
CA VAL A 313 28.60 -12.68 -10.47
C VAL A 313 28.52 -13.63 -9.28
N LEU A 314 27.44 -14.41 -9.18
CA LEU A 314 27.23 -15.39 -8.11
C LEU A 314 28.32 -16.46 -8.07
N ALA A 315 28.74 -16.96 -9.23
CA ALA A 315 29.82 -17.95 -9.32
C ALA A 315 31.19 -17.38 -8.90
N ALA A 316 31.47 -16.10 -9.21
CA ALA A 316 32.70 -15.42 -8.85
C ALA A 316 32.78 -15.10 -7.34
N ASP A 317 31.66 -15.03 -6.63
CA ASP A 317 31.62 -14.72 -5.20
C ASP A 317 30.50 -15.53 -4.51
N ARG A 318 30.64 -16.84 -4.57
CA ARG A 318 29.64 -17.79 -4.08
C ARG A 318 29.35 -17.61 -2.59
N ALA A 319 30.36 -17.34 -1.79
CA ALA A 319 30.21 -17.18 -0.35
C ALA A 319 29.34 -15.97 0.00
N GLU A 320 29.52 -14.85 -0.71
CA GLU A 320 28.72 -13.65 -0.50
C GLU A 320 27.27 -13.82 -1.01
N ALA A 321 27.11 -14.52 -2.14
CA ALA A 321 25.79 -14.88 -2.64
C ALA A 321 25.01 -15.75 -1.62
N ASP A 322 25.67 -16.77 -1.09
CA ASP A 322 25.09 -17.66 -0.07
C ASP A 322 24.76 -16.90 1.23
N TYR A 323 25.60 -15.92 1.60
CA TYR A 323 25.33 -15.07 2.78
C TYR A 323 24.05 -14.22 2.59
N HIS A 324 23.89 -13.55 1.46
CA HIS A 324 22.69 -12.76 1.20
C HIS A 324 21.41 -13.64 1.15
N ALA A 325 21.49 -14.80 0.53
CA ALA A 325 20.41 -15.76 0.51
C ALA A 325 20.07 -16.29 1.92
N PHE A 326 21.08 -16.54 2.75
CA PHE A 326 20.92 -16.94 4.15
C PHE A 326 20.20 -15.87 4.97
N VAL A 327 20.54 -14.60 4.81
CA VAL A 327 19.88 -13.47 5.50
C VAL A 327 18.41 -13.40 5.08
N GLN A 328 18.11 -13.45 3.79
CA GLN A 328 16.74 -13.39 3.28
C GLN A 328 15.90 -14.60 3.72
N PHE A 329 16.49 -15.78 3.80
CA PHE A 329 15.83 -16.97 4.33
C PHE A 329 15.37 -16.78 5.78
N HIS A 330 16.23 -16.26 6.65
CA HIS A 330 15.89 -16.02 8.05
C HIS A 330 14.83 -14.94 8.22
N LEU A 331 14.91 -13.86 7.46
CA LEU A 331 13.90 -12.80 7.44
C LEU A 331 12.53 -13.32 7.00
N HIS A 332 12.48 -14.07 5.89
CA HIS A 332 11.26 -14.70 5.41
C HIS A 332 10.64 -15.60 6.49
N LYS A 333 11.44 -16.50 7.06
CA LYS A 333 10.98 -17.43 8.11
C LYS A 333 10.39 -16.69 9.30
N GLN A 334 11.08 -15.67 9.80
CA GLN A 334 10.66 -14.91 10.98
C GLN A 334 9.40 -14.09 10.75
N LEU A 335 9.24 -13.48 9.56
CA LEU A 335 8.02 -12.74 9.23
C LEU A 335 6.83 -13.68 9.02
N VAL A 336 7.03 -14.83 8.40
CA VAL A 336 6.00 -15.90 8.29
C VAL A 336 5.57 -16.38 9.68
N GLU A 337 6.51 -16.62 10.58
CA GLU A 337 6.20 -17.01 11.97
C GLU A 337 5.42 -15.93 12.72
N ALA A 338 5.78 -14.65 12.55
CA ALA A 338 5.06 -13.53 13.16
C ALA A 338 3.62 -13.42 12.61
N ARG A 339 3.45 -13.57 11.27
CA ARG A 339 2.13 -13.64 10.63
C ARG A 339 1.28 -14.78 11.18
N ASP A 340 1.84 -15.99 11.26
CA ASP A 340 1.10 -17.16 11.73
C ASP A 340 0.73 -17.04 13.21
N TYR A 341 1.61 -16.41 14.00
CA TYR A 341 1.33 -16.08 15.39
C TYR A 341 0.16 -15.08 15.51
N ALA A 342 0.15 -14.03 14.68
CA ALA A 342 -0.93 -13.06 14.61
C ALA A 342 -2.26 -13.71 14.22
N ARG A 343 -2.26 -14.51 13.13
CA ARG A 343 -3.45 -15.21 12.63
C ARG A 343 -4.05 -16.15 13.66
N LYS A 344 -3.22 -16.90 14.40
CA LYS A 344 -3.69 -17.79 15.49
C LYS A 344 -4.39 -17.02 16.62
N ARG A 345 -4.14 -15.73 16.76
CA ARG A 345 -4.74 -14.85 17.78
C ARG A 345 -5.84 -13.96 17.22
N GLY A 346 -6.24 -14.15 15.97
CA GLY A 346 -7.26 -13.34 15.32
C GLY A 346 -6.82 -11.90 15.06
N VAL A 347 -5.51 -11.70 14.81
CA VAL A 347 -4.94 -10.41 14.44
C VAL A 347 -4.44 -10.48 13.00
N ALA A 348 -4.80 -9.49 12.21
CA ALA A 348 -4.34 -9.31 10.83
C ALA A 348 -3.13 -8.39 10.77
N LEU A 349 -2.19 -8.71 9.89
CA LEU A 349 -1.13 -7.81 9.51
C LEU A 349 -1.50 -7.08 8.22
N LYS A 350 -1.44 -5.75 8.27
CA LYS A 350 -1.64 -4.86 7.12
C LYS A 350 -0.29 -4.32 6.68
N GLY A 351 0.16 -4.71 5.49
CA GLY A 351 1.38 -4.21 4.88
C GLY A 351 1.17 -2.86 4.22
N ASP A 352 2.27 -2.21 3.86
CA ASP A 352 2.28 -0.98 3.09
C ASP A 352 3.06 -1.20 1.79
N LEU A 353 2.47 -0.80 0.68
CA LEU A 353 2.98 -0.99 -0.66
C LEU A 353 3.43 0.36 -1.22
N PRO A 354 4.75 0.66 -1.24
CA PRO A 354 5.25 1.88 -1.87
C PRO A 354 4.76 2.03 -3.30
N ILE A 355 4.35 3.23 -3.70
CA ILE A 355 3.92 3.47 -5.09
C ILE A 355 5.05 3.19 -6.08
N GLY A 356 6.31 3.46 -5.73
CA GLY A 356 7.46 3.29 -6.60
C GLY A 356 8.48 2.28 -6.10
N VAL A 357 9.59 2.22 -6.81
CA VAL A 357 10.84 1.55 -6.42
C VAL A 357 12.00 2.51 -6.66
N SER A 358 13.11 2.31 -5.95
CA SER A 358 14.31 3.12 -6.18
C SER A 358 14.73 3.05 -7.66
N ARG A 359 15.12 4.19 -8.24
CA ARG A 359 15.68 4.27 -9.60
C ARG A 359 16.88 3.33 -9.81
N THR A 360 17.60 3.07 -8.74
CA THR A 360 18.78 2.20 -8.69
C THR A 360 18.45 0.83 -8.06
N SER A 361 17.19 0.39 -8.09
CA SER A 361 16.76 -0.90 -7.55
C SER A 361 17.13 -2.09 -8.43
N VAL A 362 17.06 -3.28 -7.84
CA VAL A 362 17.14 -4.55 -8.57
C VAL A 362 16.06 -4.62 -9.64
N ASP A 363 14.84 -4.16 -9.31
CA ASP A 363 13.70 -4.17 -10.22
C ASP A 363 13.95 -3.31 -11.47
N ALA A 364 14.45 -2.09 -11.27
CA ALA A 364 14.79 -1.20 -12.38
C ALA A 364 15.97 -1.74 -13.22
N TRP A 365 16.93 -2.44 -12.58
CA TRP A 365 18.05 -3.09 -13.28
C TRP A 365 17.60 -4.30 -14.10
N GLN A 366 16.69 -5.14 -13.54
CA GLN A 366 16.15 -6.31 -14.24
C GLN A 366 15.19 -5.95 -15.37
N ASN A 367 14.30 -4.99 -15.13
CA ASN A 367 13.16 -4.69 -15.99
C ASN A 367 13.08 -3.20 -16.37
N PRO A 368 14.15 -2.58 -16.90
CA PRO A 368 14.18 -1.14 -17.13
C PRO A 368 13.10 -0.63 -18.08
N SER A 369 12.60 -1.47 -18.99
CA SER A 369 11.53 -1.11 -19.93
C SER A 369 10.15 -0.93 -19.27
N GLN A 370 9.97 -1.42 -18.05
CA GLN A 370 8.74 -1.25 -17.28
C GLN A 370 8.67 0.09 -16.54
N PHE A 371 9.74 0.90 -16.63
CA PHE A 371 9.87 2.19 -15.94
C PHE A 371 10.25 3.29 -16.90
N ASN A 372 9.73 4.49 -16.70
CA ASN A 372 10.11 5.71 -17.40
C ASN A 372 11.35 6.32 -16.73
N MET A 373 12.54 5.87 -17.12
CA MET A 373 13.80 6.23 -16.46
C MET A 373 14.23 7.70 -16.69
N ASN A 374 13.61 8.41 -17.62
CA ASN A 374 13.83 9.84 -17.91
C ASN A 374 12.90 10.78 -17.14
N SER A 375 12.03 10.24 -16.32
CA SER A 375 11.10 10.97 -15.45
C SER A 375 11.18 10.52 -14.01
N GLN A 376 10.56 11.25 -13.12
CA GLN A 376 10.34 10.86 -11.73
C GLN A 376 8.92 11.15 -11.30
N ALA A 377 8.41 10.34 -10.37
CA ALA A 377 7.15 10.59 -9.73
C ALA A 377 7.27 11.68 -8.65
N GLY A 378 6.17 12.32 -8.37
CA GLY A 378 6.05 13.33 -7.32
C GLY A 378 4.60 13.68 -7.03
N ALA A 379 4.40 14.80 -6.35
CA ALA A 379 3.09 15.39 -6.11
C ALA A 379 3.06 16.84 -6.58
N PRO A 380 1.90 17.31 -7.08
CA PRO A 380 1.72 18.73 -7.36
C PRO A 380 1.79 19.56 -6.07
N PRO A 381 1.92 20.89 -6.15
CA PRO A 381 1.86 21.76 -4.98
C PRO A 381 0.64 21.49 -4.10
N ASP A 382 0.89 21.40 -2.81
CA ASP A 382 -0.12 21.15 -1.78
C ASP A 382 0.22 21.90 -0.47
N ALA A 383 -0.50 21.58 0.61
CA ALA A 383 -0.27 22.16 1.92
C ALA A 383 1.09 21.78 2.55
N PHE A 384 1.74 20.71 2.07
CA PHE A 384 3.03 20.24 2.57
C PHE A 384 4.21 20.83 1.79
N SER A 385 4.02 21.17 0.50
CA SER A 385 5.06 21.70 -0.36
C SER A 385 4.49 22.66 -1.42
N ALA A 386 4.84 23.95 -1.32
CA ALA A 386 4.41 24.97 -2.28
C ALA A 386 5.00 24.77 -3.69
N ASP A 387 6.16 24.10 -3.79
CA ASP A 387 6.86 23.82 -5.05
C ASP A 387 6.56 22.41 -5.60
N GLY A 388 5.64 21.67 -4.94
CA GLY A 388 5.41 20.25 -5.20
C GLY A 388 6.51 19.36 -4.63
N GLN A 389 6.30 18.06 -4.69
CA GLN A 389 7.23 17.07 -4.16
C GLN A 389 7.90 16.31 -5.30
N MET A 390 9.19 16.04 -5.16
CA MET A 390 9.97 15.20 -6.06
C MET A 390 10.41 13.96 -5.29
N TRP A 391 9.88 12.78 -5.66
CA TRP A 391 10.12 11.54 -4.90
C TRP A 391 11.33 10.74 -5.38
N GLY A 392 11.90 11.08 -6.54
CA GLY A 392 13.15 10.51 -7.05
C GLY A 392 13.02 9.16 -7.75
N PHE A 393 11.94 8.40 -7.59
CA PHE A 393 11.75 7.13 -8.27
C PHE A 393 11.07 7.29 -9.64
N PRO A 394 11.36 6.40 -10.62
CA PRO A 394 10.80 6.50 -11.97
C PRO A 394 9.30 6.21 -11.96
N THR A 395 8.55 6.79 -12.88
CA THR A 395 7.16 6.44 -13.11
C THR A 395 7.05 5.10 -13.86
N TYR A 396 5.87 4.47 -13.83
CA TYR A 396 5.63 3.21 -14.51
C TYR A 396 5.30 3.40 -15.99
N ASN A 397 5.86 2.55 -16.84
CA ASN A 397 5.45 2.39 -18.23
C ASN A 397 4.26 1.42 -18.29
N TRP A 398 3.06 1.94 -18.02
CA TRP A 398 1.86 1.14 -17.94
C TRP A 398 1.50 0.40 -19.24
N ASP A 399 1.78 0.99 -20.39
CA ASP A 399 1.54 0.36 -21.69
C ASP A 399 2.43 -0.88 -21.85
N LYS A 400 3.70 -0.80 -21.43
CA LYS A 400 4.61 -1.94 -21.42
C LYS A 400 4.21 -3.02 -20.42
N MET A 401 3.72 -2.63 -19.25
CA MET A 401 3.23 -3.58 -18.24
C MET A 401 1.95 -4.29 -18.66
N GLU A 402 1.10 -3.63 -19.46
CA GLU A 402 -0.13 -4.23 -19.99
C GLU A 402 0.15 -5.35 -21.01
N GLU A 403 1.25 -5.29 -21.76
CA GLU A 403 1.62 -6.32 -22.76
C GLU A 403 1.72 -7.74 -22.15
N ASP A 404 2.18 -7.83 -20.88
CA ASP A 404 2.28 -9.10 -20.12
C ASP A 404 1.19 -9.26 -19.05
N ASN A 405 0.10 -8.47 -19.17
CA ASN A 405 -1.02 -8.47 -18.23
C ASN A 405 -0.56 -8.12 -16.78
N PHE A 406 0.29 -7.11 -16.65
CA PHE A 406 0.81 -6.59 -15.38
C PHE A 406 1.52 -7.65 -14.52
N ALA A 407 2.26 -8.55 -15.15
CA ALA A 407 2.88 -9.68 -14.48
C ALA A 407 3.79 -9.26 -13.31
N TRP A 408 4.56 -8.18 -13.46
CA TRP A 408 5.42 -7.64 -12.41
C TRP A 408 4.62 -7.20 -11.17
N TRP A 409 3.51 -6.48 -11.36
CA TRP A 409 2.63 -6.05 -10.27
C TRP A 409 1.95 -7.22 -9.58
N LYS A 410 1.45 -8.18 -10.35
CA LYS A 410 0.82 -9.41 -9.81
C LYS A 410 1.82 -10.22 -8.99
N ALA A 411 3.06 -10.33 -9.44
CA ALA A 411 4.12 -11.00 -8.70
C ALA A 411 4.44 -10.28 -7.38
N ARG A 412 4.47 -8.94 -7.39
CA ARG A 412 4.64 -8.11 -6.20
C ARG A 412 3.54 -8.35 -5.17
N LEU A 413 2.28 -8.30 -5.59
CA LEU A 413 1.13 -8.55 -4.71
C LEU A 413 1.13 -10.00 -4.18
N LYS A 414 1.47 -10.96 -5.03
CA LYS A 414 1.57 -12.36 -4.62
C LYS A 414 2.68 -12.60 -3.59
N ASN A 415 3.79 -11.90 -3.71
CA ASN A 415 4.85 -11.94 -2.70
C ASN A 415 4.37 -11.35 -1.37
N MET A 416 3.69 -10.21 -1.38
CA MET A 416 3.16 -9.58 -0.16
C MET A 416 2.11 -10.45 0.54
N GLU A 417 1.28 -11.18 -0.21
CA GLU A 417 0.26 -12.09 0.32
C GLU A 417 0.83 -13.18 1.22
N GLN A 418 2.13 -13.50 1.08
CA GLN A 418 2.82 -14.45 1.97
C GLN A 418 2.89 -13.92 3.40
N TYR A 419 2.87 -12.61 3.62
CA TYR A 419 3.11 -11.98 4.91
C TYR A 419 1.91 -11.23 5.46
N PHE A 420 1.04 -10.70 4.57
CA PHE A 420 -0.01 -9.75 4.92
C PHE A 420 -1.40 -10.27 4.54
N ASP A 421 -2.39 -9.77 5.26
CA ASP A 421 -3.82 -10.06 5.02
C ASP A 421 -4.52 -8.87 4.33
N PHE A 422 -3.98 -7.67 4.55
CA PHE A 422 -4.38 -6.40 3.96
C PHE A 422 -3.15 -5.69 3.42
N PHE A 423 -3.38 -4.71 2.57
CA PHE A 423 -2.31 -3.79 2.19
C PHE A 423 -2.83 -2.38 1.96
N ARG A 424 -2.01 -1.40 2.29
CA ARG A 424 -2.18 -0.03 1.88
C ARG A 424 -1.48 0.15 0.53
N ILE A 425 -2.21 0.65 -0.45
CA ILE A 425 -1.61 1.17 -1.68
C ILE A 425 -1.22 2.61 -1.38
N ASP A 426 0.08 2.84 -1.30
CA ASP A 426 0.63 4.18 -1.20
C ASP A 426 0.29 4.96 -2.47
N HIS A 427 -0.20 6.19 -2.32
CA HIS A 427 -0.59 7.06 -3.42
C HIS A 427 -1.42 6.37 -4.51
N ILE A 428 -2.59 5.81 -4.15
CA ILE A 428 -3.46 5.09 -5.11
C ILE A 428 -3.82 5.94 -6.34
N LEU A 429 -3.79 7.26 -6.18
CA LEU A 429 -4.01 8.20 -7.29
C LEU A 429 -3.06 7.96 -8.47
N GLY A 430 -1.87 7.39 -8.21
CA GLY A 430 -0.89 7.00 -9.24
C GLY A 430 -1.39 5.96 -10.24
N PHE A 431 -2.45 5.19 -9.90
CA PHE A 431 -3.10 4.26 -10.82
C PHE A 431 -4.11 4.95 -11.75
N PHE A 432 -4.60 6.10 -11.36
CA PHE A 432 -5.43 6.97 -12.18
C PHE A 432 -4.55 7.88 -13.04
N ARG A 433 -3.65 8.58 -12.38
CA ARG A 433 -2.66 9.50 -12.92
C ARG A 433 -1.55 9.72 -11.90
N ILE A 434 -0.34 9.89 -12.36
CA ILE A 434 0.81 10.26 -11.53
C ILE A 434 1.27 11.68 -11.87
N TRP A 435 1.76 12.42 -10.89
CA TRP A 435 2.49 13.65 -11.15
C TRP A 435 3.88 13.27 -11.63
N GLU A 436 4.12 13.46 -12.93
CA GLU A 436 5.37 13.11 -13.58
C GLU A 436 6.20 14.35 -13.81
N ILE A 437 7.44 14.29 -13.36
CA ILE A 437 8.40 15.38 -13.41
C ILE A 437 9.59 14.90 -14.22
N PRO A 438 10.12 15.68 -15.22
CA PRO A 438 11.36 15.33 -15.91
C PRO A 438 12.50 15.08 -14.92
N ALA A 439 13.33 14.06 -15.15
CA ALA A 439 14.37 13.65 -14.20
C ALA A 439 15.40 14.76 -13.89
N GLY A 440 15.61 15.70 -14.82
CA GLY A 440 16.51 16.85 -14.66
C GLY A 440 15.83 18.15 -14.20
N ALA A 441 14.52 18.12 -13.87
CA ALA A 441 13.81 19.33 -13.45
C ALA A 441 14.28 19.81 -12.07
N SER A 442 14.30 21.13 -11.91
CA SER A 442 14.72 21.79 -10.66
C SER A 442 13.58 21.93 -9.63
N SER A 443 12.34 21.70 -10.02
CA SER A 443 11.16 21.90 -9.17
C SER A 443 10.01 20.97 -9.60
N GLY A 444 9.19 20.56 -8.63
CA GLY A 444 7.94 19.83 -8.87
C GLY A 444 6.90 20.63 -9.68
N LEU A 445 7.04 21.97 -9.74
CA LEU A 445 6.20 22.84 -10.55
C LEU A 445 6.33 22.57 -12.08
N LEU A 446 7.40 21.93 -12.52
CA LEU A 446 7.63 21.58 -13.94
C LEU A 446 7.06 20.21 -14.29
N GLY A 447 6.30 19.58 -13.40
CA GLY A 447 5.60 18.34 -13.64
C GLY A 447 4.28 18.52 -14.38
N HIS A 448 3.72 17.41 -14.80
CA HIS A 448 2.39 17.29 -15.39
C HIS A 448 1.75 15.96 -14.98
N PHE A 449 0.44 15.83 -15.09
CA PHE A 449 -0.22 14.54 -14.90
C PHE A 449 0.04 13.59 -16.05
N ASN A 450 0.39 12.35 -15.77
CA ASN A 450 0.53 11.25 -16.72
C ASN A 450 -0.35 10.06 -16.26
N PRO A 451 -1.32 9.57 -17.11
CA PRO A 451 -1.67 10.11 -18.43
C PRO A 451 -2.51 11.40 -18.35
N ALA A 452 -2.44 12.20 -19.41
CA ALA A 452 -3.24 13.41 -19.56
C ALA A 452 -3.66 13.65 -21.02
N LEU A 453 -4.59 14.58 -21.20
CA LEU A 453 -5.09 15.06 -22.49
C LEU A 453 -4.59 16.50 -22.73
N PRO A 454 -3.36 16.69 -23.21
CA PRO A 454 -2.81 18.03 -23.45
C PRO A 454 -3.58 18.79 -24.52
N TYR A 455 -3.43 20.09 -24.54
CA TYR A 455 -3.97 20.95 -25.59
C TYR A 455 -3.03 20.99 -26.79
N SER A 456 -3.57 20.91 -28.02
CA SER A 456 -2.79 21.20 -29.21
C SER A 456 -2.47 22.70 -29.31
N SER A 457 -1.43 23.05 -30.08
CA SER A 457 -1.09 24.47 -30.36
C SER A 457 -2.28 25.22 -30.95
N ASN A 458 -3.08 24.56 -31.82
CA ASN A 458 -4.26 25.17 -32.42
C ASN A 458 -5.36 25.43 -31.36
N GLU A 459 -5.65 24.48 -30.50
CA GLU A 459 -6.61 24.67 -29.38
C GLU A 459 -6.21 25.86 -28.50
N LEU A 460 -4.90 26.03 -28.24
CA LEU A 460 -4.40 27.16 -27.45
C LEU A 460 -4.53 28.48 -28.22
N ALA A 461 -4.19 28.49 -29.50
CA ALA A 461 -4.34 29.67 -30.36
C ALA A 461 -5.81 30.16 -30.46
N ASP A 462 -6.77 29.22 -30.61
CA ASP A 462 -8.20 29.52 -30.59
C ASP A 462 -8.67 30.15 -29.27
N LYS A 463 -7.94 29.91 -28.19
CA LYS A 463 -8.21 30.49 -26.86
C LYS A 463 -7.35 31.74 -26.53
N GLY A 464 -6.61 32.24 -27.52
CA GLY A 464 -5.83 33.46 -27.41
C GLY A 464 -4.38 33.29 -26.97
N PHE A 465 -3.84 32.04 -27.07
CA PHE A 465 -2.46 31.72 -26.69
C PHE A 465 -1.70 31.12 -27.89
N ASP A 466 -1.07 31.99 -28.69
CA ASP A 466 -0.19 31.53 -29.78
C ASP A 466 1.21 31.15 -29.21
N VAL A 467 1.37 29.88 -28.87
CA VAL A 467 2.62 29.33 -28.31
C VAL A 467 3.80 29.37 -29.29
N SER A 468 3.56 29.56 -30.61
CA SER A 468 4.62 29.69 -31.60
C SER A 468 5.47 30.93 -31.42
N THR A 469 4.95 31.94 -30.74
CA THR A 469 5.67 33.18 -30.41
C THR A 469 6.77 32.99 -29.37
N GLY A 470 6.74 31.89 -28.59
CA GLY A 470 7.64 31.65 -27.48
C GLY A 470 7.40 32.50 -26.24
N TRP A 471 6.43 33.46 -26.29
CA TRP A 471 6.18 34.36 -25.18
C TRP A 471 5.50 33.67 -24.00
N TYR A 472 4.63 32.69 -24.25
CA TYR A 472 3.91 31.95 -23.19
C TYR A 472 4.70 30.74 -22.67
N THR A 473 5.81 30.43 -23.31
CA THR A 473 6.65 29.28 -23.04
C THR A 473 8.08 29.74 -22.88
N SER A 474 8.61 29.71 -21.68
CA SER A 474 10.00 30.03 -21.39
C SER A 474 10.71 28.82 -20.77
N ASP A 475 12.02 28.81 -20.82
CA ASP A 475 12.80 27.85 -20.06
C ASP A 475 12.72 28.19 -18.56
N GLY A 476 12.36 27.21 -17.74
CA GLY A 476 12.32 27.33 -16.30
C GLY A 476 10.94 27.59 -15.70
N LEU A 477 10.91 28.20 -14.52
CA LEU A 477 9.71 28.29 -13.69
C LEU A 477 8.74 29.41 -14.09
N ASP A 478 9.17 30.40 -14.87
CA ASP A 478 8.32 31.49 -15.33
C ASP A 478 7.73 31.19 -16.69
N THR A 479 6.88 30.17 -16.79
CA THR A 479 6.18 29.73 -17.99
C THR A 479 4.70 29.49 -17.71
N LEU A 480 3.84 29.66 -18.71
CA LEU A 480 2.41 29.35 -18.63
C LEU A 480 2.09 27.95 -19.10
N PHE A 481 2.84 27.45 -20.07
CA PHE A 481 2.62 26.15 -20.67
C PHE A 481 3.91 25.34 -20.75
N LEU A 482 3.82 24.04 -20.53
CA LEU A 482 4.89 23.06 -20.68
C LEU A 482 4.61 22.21 -21.93
N GLU A 483 5.59 22.05 -22.82
CA GLU A 483 5.44 21.20 -24.00
C GLU A 483 5.50 19.72 -23.61
N ASP A 484 4.64 18.90 -24.21
CA ASP A 484 4.66 17.46 -24.06
C ASP A 484 5.97 16.89 -24.69
N SER A 485 6.80 16.25 -23.85
CA SER A 485 8.08 15.70 -24.27
C SER A 485 7.98 14.59 -25.32
N HIS A 486 6.80 13.93 -25.43
CA HIS A 486 6.54 12.84 -26.37
C HIS A 486 5.77 13.29 -27.61
N ARG A 487 5.07 14.43 -27.54
CA ARG A 487 4.20 14.95 -28.64
C ARG A 487 4.42 16.43 -28.87
N LYS A 488 5.35 16.77 -29.77
CA LYS A 488 5.59 18.16 -30.12
C LYS A 488 4.32 18.87 -30.60
N GLY A 489 4.15 20.11 -30.16
CA GLY A 489 2.98 20.92 -30.45
C GLY A 489 1.76 20.60 -29.57
N TYR A 490 1.94 19.83 -28.49
CA TYR A 490 0.96 19.61 -27.44
C TYR A 490 1.48 20.16 -26.11
N TRP A 491 0.59 20.74 -25.31
CA TRP A 491 0.96 21.58 -24.19
C TRP A 491 0.11 21.31 -22.96
N TYR A 492 0.74 21.40 -21.80
CA TYR A 492 0.11 21.35 -20.48
C TYR A 492 0.10 22.74 -19.86
N PRO A 493 -1.02 23.25 -19.30
CA PRO A 493 -0.95 24.42 -18.41
C PRO A 493 0.00 24.09 -17.26
N ARG A 494 0.93 24.99 -16.96
CA ARG A 494 1.82 24.80 -15.80
C ARG A 494 1.01 25.00 -14.52
N ILE A 495 1.16 24.11 -13.56
CA ILE A 495 0.49 24.24 -12.27
C ILE A 495 0.95 25.50 -11.53
N ALA A 496 0.04 26.19 -10.85
CA ALA A 496 0.29 27.46 -10.15
C ALA A 496 0.93 28.55 -11.06
N ALA A 497 0.67 28.52 -12.38
CA ALA A 497 1.16 29.54 -13.32
C ALA A 497 0.66 30.96 -13.00
N GLN A 498 -0.42 31.07 -12.26
CA GLN A 498 -0.95 32.37 -11.76
C GLN A 498 0.06 33.14 -10.90
N ASN A 499 1.07 32.46 -10.36
CA ASN A 499 2.13 33.07 -9.57
C ASN A 499 3.31 33.57 -10.42
N THR A 500 3.30 33.37 -11.74
CA THR A 500 4.37 33.80 -12.67
C THR A 500 4.27 35.27 -13.04
N ASP A 501 5.40 35.86 -13.43
CA ASP A 501 5.41 37.19 -14.00
C ASP A 501 4.75 37.23 -15.39
N HIS A 502 4.87 36.13 -16.16
CA HIS A 502 4.14 36.00 -17.42
C HIS A 502 2.63 36.11 -17.22
N TYR A 503 2.04 35.40 -16.24
CA TYR A 503 0.61 35.52 -15.95
C TYR A 503 0.22 36.90 -15.46
N ARG A 504 1.01 37.53 -14.56
CA ARG A 504 0.72 38.87 -14.04
C ARG A 504 0.66 39.93 -15.14
N ASN A 505 1.49 39.77 -16.16
CA ASN A 505 1.58 40.68 -17.33
C ASN A 505 0.53 40.42 -18.43
N LEU A 506 -0.29 39.35 -18.30
CA LEU A 506 -1.39 39.13 -19.23
C LEU A 506 -2.47 40.21 -19.11
N PRO A 507 -3.10 40.62 -20.22
CA PRO A 507 -4.34 41.40 -20.13
C PRO A 507 -5.46 40.58 -19.48
N ASP A 508 -6.43 41.25 -18.86
CA ASP A 508 -7.46 40.60 -18.04
C ASP A 508 -8.24 39.51 -18.81
N TRP A 509 -8.57 39.73 -20.07
CA TRP A 509 -9.27 38.73 -20.90
C TRP A 509 -8.45 37.44 -21.13
N GLN A 510 -7.11 37.55 -21.21
CA GLN A 510 -6.23 36.38 -21.29
C GLN A 510 -6.08 35.70 -19.93
N LYS A 511 -6.05 36.46 -18.83
CA LYS A 511 -6.10 35.84 -17.47
C LYS A 511 -7.36 35.00 -17.30
N ASP A 512 -8.51 35.55 -17.69
CA ASP A 512 -9.78 34.81 -17.66
C ASP A 512 -9.77 33.59 -18.58
N ALA A 513 -9.20 33.70 -19.78
CA ALA A 513 -9.06 32.60 -20.71
C ALA A 513 -8.11 31.51 -20.15
N PHE A 514 -6.98 31.90 -19.57
CA PHE A 514 -6.04 30.99 -18.92
C PHE A 514 -6.67 30.26 -17.74
N ASN A 515 -7.38 30.97 -16.87
CA ASN A 515 -8.04 30.36 -15.71
C ASN A 515 -9.10 29.34 -16.13
N ARG A 516 -9.87 29.60 -17.20
CA ARG A 516 -10.80 28.60 -17.74
C ARG A 516 -10.09 27.37 -18.31
N LEU A 517 -8.96 27.56 -19.01
CA LEU A 517 -8.12 26.45 -19.49
C LEU A 517 -7.55 25.65 -18.32
N TYR A 518 -7.04 26.34 -17.31
CA TYR A 518 -6.47 25.74 -16.11
C TYR A 518 -7.50 24.91 -15.34
N ASP A 519 -8.68 25.48 -15.07
CA ASP A 519 -9.76 24.78 -14.38
C ASP A 519 -10.27 23.58 -15.18
N ASP A 520 -10.41 23.73 -16.51
CA ASP A 520 -10.79 22.61 -17.36
C ASP A 520 -9.74 21.49 -17.29
N PHE A 521 -8.45 21.84 -17.41
CA PHE A 521 -7.36 20.88 -17.42
C PHE A 521 -7.21 20.12 -16.11
N PHE A 522 -7.16 20.83 -14.98
CA PHE A 522 -6.84 20.21 -13.69
C PHE A 522 -8.04 19.56 -13.00
N TYR A 523 -9.28 19.98 -13.28
CA TYR A 523 -10.46 19.58 -12.52
C TYR A 523 -11.57 18.90 -13.33
N ARG A 524 -11.60 18.99 -14.66
CA ARG A 524 -12.74 18.52 -15.45
C ARG A 524 -12.39 17.62 -16.63
N ARG A 525 -11.47 18.04 -17.49
CA ARG A 525 -11.14 17.43 -18.80
C ARG A 525 -10.82 15.94 -18.72
N HIS A 526 -10.29 15.47 -17.61
CA HIS A 526 -9.68 14.16 -17.50
C HIS A 526 -10.51 13.12 -16.72
N ASN A 527 -11.62 13.49 -16.07
CA ASN A 527 -12.30 12.59 -15.15
C ASN A 527 -12.68 11.24 -15.79
N ALA A 528 -13.30 11.23 -16.98
CA ALA A 528 -13.61 9.99 -17.70
C ALA A 528 -12.34 9.25 -18.12
N PHE A 529 -11.35 9.95 -18.62
CA PHE A 529 -10.09 9.39 -19.09
C PHE A 529 -9.28 8.75 -17.94
N TRP A 530 -9.22 9.39 -16.79
CA TRP A 530 -8.53 8.84 -15.60
C TRP A 530 -9.30 7.67 -14.99
N ARG A 531 -10.63 7.71 -14.99
CA ARG A 531 -11.46 6.55 -14.64
C ARG A 531 -11.11 5.34 -15.50
N ASP A 532 -11.08 5.52 -16.81
CA ASP A 532 -10.73 4.46 -17.75
C ASP A 532 -9.31 3.95 -17.56
N SER A 533 -8.36 4.85 -17.28
CA SER A 533 -6.97 4.51 -16.97
C SER A 533 -6.86 3.62 -15.73
N ALA A 534 -7.61 3.91 -14.67
CA ALA A 534 -7.63 3.11 -13.46
C ALA A 534 -8.28 1.74 -13.68
N LEU A 535 -9.45 1.70 -14.35
CA LEU A 535 -10.20 0.47 -14.61
C LEU A 535 -9.50 -0.46 -15.61
N ARG A 536 -8.56 0.03 -16.39
CA ARG A 536 -7.69 -0.79 -17.25
C ARG A 536 -6.70 -1.63 -16.42
N LYS A 537 -6.32 -1.18 -15.24
CA LYS A 537 -5.26 -1.75 -14.39
C LYS A 537 -5.78 -2.43 -13.12
N LEU A 538 -6.48 -1.67 -12.28
CA LEU A 538 -6.82 -2.08 -10.91
C LEU A 538 -7.61 -3.40 -10.82
N PRO A 539 -8.63 -3.68 -11.67
CA PRO A 539 -9.36 -4.94 -11.58
C PRO A 539 -8.47 -6.17 -11.74
N ASP A 540 -7.53 -6.14 -12.71
CA ASP A 540 -6.62 -7.25 -12.94
C ASP A 540 -5.59 -7.44 -11.82
N LEU A 541 -5.13 -6.32 -11.23
CA LEU A 541 -4.20 -6.35 -10.11
C LEU A 541 -4.87 -6.94 -8.86
N LEU A 542 -6.06 -6.46 -8.54
CA LEU A 542 -6.83 -6.94 -7.39
C LEU A 542 -7.24 -8.40 -7.53
N ALA A 543 -7.57 -8.86 -8.74
CA ALA A 543 -7.85 -10.26 -9.01
C ALA A 543 -6.63 -11.19 -8.77
N GLY A 544 -5.41 -10.64 -8.75
CA GLY A 544 -4.17 -11.37 -8.51
C GLY A 544 -3.87 -11.65 -7.03
N THR A 545 -4.66 -11.12 -6.09
CA THR A 545 -4.42 -11.29 -4.66
C THR A 545 -5.69 -11.50 -3.87
N ARG A 546 -5.56 -12.17 -2.71
CA ARG A 546 -6.64 -12.34 -1.73
C ARG A 546 -6.56 -11.29 -0.60
N MET A 547 -5.57 -10.42 -0.61
CA MET A 547 -5.46 -9.36 0.39
C MET A 547 -6.53 -8.29 0.16
N LEU A 548 -7.06 -7.71 1.24
CA LEU A 548 -7.92 -6.55 1.15
C LEU A 548 -7.09 -5.29 0.84
N ALA A 549 -7.50 -4.57 -0.21
CA ALA A 549 -6.86 -3.32 -0.62
C ALA A 549 -7.42 -2.11 0.14
N CYS A 550 -6.53 -1.27 0.61
CA CYS A 550 -6.83 0.06 1.15
C CYS A 550 -6.00 1.08 0.36
N GLY A 551 -6.63 2.12 -0.17
CA GLY A 551 -5.93 3.17 -0.92
C GLY A 551 -5.59 4.36 -0.03
N GLU A 552 -4.39 4.89 -0.16
CA GLU A 552 -4.09 6.23 0.33
C GLU A 552 -4.48 7.22 -0.78
N ASP A 553 -5.62 7.88 -0.59
CA ASP A 553 -6.29 8.77 -1.54
C ASP A 553 -6.35 10.20 -1.00
N LEU A 554 -5.21 10.71 -0.54
CA LEU A 554 -5.07 12.08 -0.05
C LEU A 554 -4.52 13.03 -1.14
N GLY A 555 -4.69 14.33 -0.95
CA GLY A 555 -4.20 15.38 -1.83
C GLY A 555 -5.22 15.84 -2.86
N MET A 556 -4.78 16.12 -4.09
CA MET A 556 -5.65 16.58 -5.19
C MET A 556 -6.40 15.40 -5.80
N ILE A 557 -7.59 15.10 -5.30
CA ILE A 557 -8.37 13.90 -5.65
C ILE A 557 -9.27 14.19 -6.85
N PRO A 558 -9.12 13.48 -8.01
CA PRO A 558 -10.09 13.56 -9.11
C PRO A 558 -11.48 13.03 -8.72
N ASP A 559 -12.54 13.63 -9.27
CA ASP A 559 -13.93 13.25 -8.97
C ASP A 559 -14.25 11.78 -9.25
N CYS A 560 -13.52 11.15 -10.17
CA CYS A 560 -13.72 9.74 -10.52
C CYS A 560 -13.18 8.75 -9.47
N VAL A 561 -12.29 9.18 -8.56
CA VAL A 561 -11.59 8.27 -7.65
C VAL A 561 -12.54 7.60 -6.65
N PRO A 562 -13.41 8.32 -5.92
CA PRO A 562 -14.28 7.68 -4.93
C PRO A 562 -15.18 6.61 -5.55
N SER A 563 -15.73 6.87 -6.75
CA SER A 563 -16.62 5.93 -7.43
C SER A 563 -15.90 4.66 -7.88
N VAL A 564 -14.65 4.78 -8.38
CA VAL A 564 -13.84 3.62 -8.76
C VAL A 564 -13.42 2.80 -7.55
N MET A 565 -13.03 3.47 -6.46
CA MET A 565 -12.66 2.76 -5.22
C MET A 565 -13.86 1.99 -4.65
N ASP A 566 -15.06 2.60 -4.66
CA ASP A 566 -16.28 1.91 -4.23
C ASP A 566 -16.61 0.72 -5.13
N GLU A 567 -16.57 0.87 -6.47
CA GLU A 567 -16.78 -0.22 -7.42
C GLU A 567 -15.83 -1.41 -7.18
N LEU A 568 -14.57 -1.12 -6.87
CA LEU A 568 -13.53 -2.12 -6.69
C LEU A 568 -13.38 -2.57 -5.22
N ARG A 569 -14.18 -2.04 -4.32
CA ARG A 569 -14.13 -2.34 -2.87
C ARG A 569 -12.77 -2.05 -2.25
N ILE A 570 -12.12 -0.99 -2.70
CA ILE A 570 -10.88 -0.48 -2.10
C ILE A 570 -11.28 0.48 -0.98
N LEU A 571 -10.78 0.25 0.23
CA LEU A 571 -11.08 1.12 1.35
C LEU A 571 -10.34 2.45 1.19
N SER A 572 -11.06 3.57 1.33
CA SER A 572 -10.47 4.91 1.35
C SER A 572 -9.76 5.23 2.66
N LEU A 573 -8.89 6.22 2.68
CA LEU A 573 -8.27 6.75 3.90
C LEU A 573 -8.95 8.04 4.35
N GLU A 574 -9.40 8.09 5.62
CA GLU A 574 -10.09 9.23 6.19
C GLU A 574 -9.31 9.81 7.37
N ILE A 575 -8.90 11.07 7.25
CA ILE A 575 -8.14 11.80 8.27
C ILE A 575 -8.92 13.04 8.71
N GLN A 576 -9.26 13.11 9.99
CA GLN A 576 -10.10 14.21 10.52
C GLN A 576 -9.50 15.60 10.30
N ARG A 577 -8.18 15.70 10.44
CA ARG A 577 -7.42 16.96 10.29
C ARG A 577 -7.04 17.30 8.85
N MET A 578 -7.39 16.43 7.90
CA MET A 578 -7.13 16.59 6.47
C MET A 578 -8.36 16.13 5.69
N PRO A 579 -9.48 16.88 5.77
CA PRO A 579 -10.71 16.49 5.11
C PRO A 579 -10.57 16.50 3.59
N LYS A 580 -11.27 15.58 2.92
CA LYS A 580 -11.36 15.55 1.46
C LYS A 580 -12.29 16.64 0.90
N ASP A 581 -13.23 17.10 1.72
CA ASP A 581 -14.09 18.25 1.40
C ASP A 581 -13.30 19.55 1.60
N VAL A 582 -13.03 20.26 0.52
CA VAL A 582 -12.27 21.53 0.50
C VAL A 582 -12.97 22.68 1.25
N HIS A 583 -14.26 22.53 1.56
CA HIS A 583 -15.03 23.54 2.29
C HIS A 583 -15.03 23.30 3.81
N SER A 584 -14.50 22.19 4.27
CA SER A 584 -14.43 21.79 5.67
C SER A 584 -12.99 21.89 6.18
N GLU A 585 -12.79 22.54 7.33
CA GLU A 585 -11.48 22.54 8.01
C GLU A 585 -11.19 21.22 8.73
N PHE A 586 -12.23 20.56 9.25
CA PHE A 586 -12.15 19.29 9.93
C PHE A 586 -13.25 18.35 9.42
N ALA A 587 -12.89 17.10 9.19
CA ALA A 587 -13.86 16.10 8.75
C ALA A 587 -14.78 15.67 9.91
N ASN A 588 -16.03 15.40 9.58
CA ASN A 588 -16.96 14.77 10.50
C ASN A 588 -16.81 13.25 10.45
N THR A 589 -16.33 12.64 11.51
CA THR A 589 -16.09 11.19 11.59
C THR A 589 -17.37 10.34 11.45
N TRP A 590 -18.54 10.91 11.70
CA TRP A 590 -19.84 10.26 11.47
C TRP A 590 -20.26 10.27 9.98
N GLY A 591 -19.66 11.11 9.17
CA GLY A 591 -19.90 11.21 7.73
C GLY A 591 -18.93 10.36 6.87
N TYR A 592 -18.01 9.62 7.48
CA TYR A 592 -17.09 8.77 6.74
C TYR A 592 -17.81 7.64 5.99
N PRO A 593 -17.34 7.22 4.82
CA PRO A 593 -17.88 6.02 4.18
C PRO A 593 -17.55 4.78 5.03
N TYR A 594 -18.43 3.77 4.98
CA TYR A 594 -18.18 2.51 5.67
C TYR A 594 -16.92 1.81 5.15
N LEU A 595 -16.75 1.76 3.83
CA LEU A 595 -15.55 1.18 3.19
C LEU A 595 -14.36 2.13 3.31
N SER A 596 -13.92 2.36 4.54
CA SER A 596 -12.78 3.24 4.83
C SER A 596 -11.95 2.77 6.01
N VAL A 597 -10.72 3.29 6.04
CA VAL A 597 -9.82 3.27 7.18
C VAL A 597 -9.77 4.69 7.72
N CYS A 598 -10.21 4.92 8.94
CA CYS A 598 -9.98 6.22 9.59
C CYS A 598 -8.78 6.18 10.52
N ALA A 599 -8.06 7.29 10.55
CA ALA A 599 -6.90 7.48 11.41
C ALA A 599 -6.84 8.92 11.93
N THR A 600 -6.23 9.12 13.09
CA THR A 600 -5.95 10.44 13.66
C THR A 600 -4.86 11.17 12.88
N SER A 601 -3.89 10.40 12.35
CA SER A 601 -2.79 10.85 11.49
C SER A 601 -2.20 9.68 10.71
N THR A 602 -1.30 10.00 9.78
CA THR A 602 -0.39 9.04 9.15
C THR A 602 1.03 9.21 9.71
N HIS A 603 1.96 8.36 9.27
CA HIS A 603 3.39 8.51 9.58
C HIS A 603 4.01 9.81 9.04
N ASP A 604 3.39 10.45 8.02
CA ASP A 604 3.82 11.73 7.43
C ASP A 604 3.28 12.95 8.16
N MET A 605 2.38 12.73 9.09
CA MET A 605 1.76 13.77 9.90
C MET A 605 2.25 13.70 11.35
N SER A 606 2.15 14.79 12.05
CA SER A 606 2.43 14.82 13.48
C SER A 606 1.41 13.99 14.27
N PRO A 607 1.82 13.18 15.26
CA PRO A 607 0.88 12.59 16.21
C PRO A 607 0.12 13.65 16.99
N LEU A 608 -0.97 13.29 17.66
CA LEU A 608 -1.92 14.24 18.30
C LEU A 608 -1.24 15.26 19.20
N ARG A 609 -0.28 14.80 20.03
CA ARG A 609 0.41 15.69 20.99
C ARG A 609 1.26 16.74 20.27
N ALA A 610 2.01 16.35 19.25
CA ALA A 610 2.83 17.28 18.47
C ALA A 610 1.95 18.24 17.64
N TRP A 611 0.91 17.73 16.99
CA TRP A 611 -0.05 18.54 16.23
C TRP A 611 -0.71 19.62 17.09
N TRP A 612 -1.02 19.32 18.35
CA TRP A 612 -1.68 20.29 19.24
C TRP A 612 -0.86 21.56 19.46
N HIS A 613 0.46 21.48 19.26
CA HIS A 613 1.39 22.60 19.38
C HIS A 613 1.71 23.32 18.07
N GLU A 614 1.39 22.74 16.90
CA GLU A 614 1.81 23.30 15.60
C GLU A 614 1.16 24.64 15.29
N ASP A 615 -0.14 24.76 15.48
CA ASP A 615 -0.91 25.98 15.23
C ASP A 615 -2.01 26.17 16.28
N ARG A 616 -1.80 27.15 17.15
CA ARG A 616 -2.75 27.47 18.22
C ARG A 616 -4.10 27.95 17.70
N GLY A 617 -4.14 28.63 16.55
CA GLY A 617 -5.39 29.05 15.93
C GLY A 617 -6.22 27.86 15.45
N VAL A 618 -5.58 26.89 14.80
CA VAL A 618 -6.23 25.63 14.36
C VAL A 618 -6.73 24.83 15.56
N THR A 619 -5.90 24.61 16.58
CA THR A 619 -6.30 23.83 17.75
C THR A 619 -7.37 24.52 18.59
N GLN A 620 -7.39 25.86 18.65
CA GLN A 620 -8.48 26.61 19.27
C GLN A 620 -9.81 26.40 18.52
N ARG A 621 -9.79 26.44 17.17
CA ARG A 621 -11.00 26.17 16.37
C ARG A 621 -11.45 24.71 16.54
N PHE A 622 -10.51 23.75 16.56
CA PHE A 622 -10.81 22.35 16.83
C PHE A 622 -11.46 22.17 18.22
N TRP A 623 -10.91 22.82 19.25
CA TRP A 623 -11.47 22.84 20.61
C TRP A 623 -12.92 23.30 20.64
N ASN A 624 -13.22 24.42 19.94
CA ASN A 624 -14.56 24.98 19.93
C ASN A 624 -15.53 24.22 19.03
N GLN A 625 -15.13 23.91 17.79
CA GLN A 625 -16.04 23.41 16.75
C GLN A 625 -16.19 21.87 16.80
N VAL A 626 -15.10 21.14 17.05
CA VAL A 626 -15.09 19.69 17.01
C VAL A 626 -15.33 19.09 18.40
N LEU A 627 -14.61 19.57 19.42
CA LEU A 627 -14.78 19.10 20.79
C LEU A 627 -15.98 19.76 21.52
N GLY A 628 -16.57 20.81 20.94
CA GLY A 628 -17.73 21.50 21.52
C GLY A 628 -17.43 22.19 22.84
N LYS A 629 -16.19 22.63 23.05
CA LYS A 629 -15.71 23.25 24.29
C LYS A 629 -15.67 24.76 24.16
N TYR A 630 -15.82 25.45 25.29
CA TYR A 630 -15.75 26.91 25.38
C TYR A 630 -14.48 27.36 26.08
N GLY A 631 -14.10 28.61 25.89
CA GLY A 631 -12.90 29.21 26.48
C GLY A 631 -11.64 28.87 25.70
N GLU A 632 -10.50 29.18 26.30
CA GLU A 632 -9.19 28.93 25.70
C GLU A 632 -8.86 27.45 25.72
N ALA A 633 -8.37 26.93 24.58
CA ALA A 633 -7.89 25.56 24.46
C ALA A 633 -6.64 25.37 25.37
N PRO A 634 -6.51 24.22 26.06
CA PRO A 634 -5.30 23.92 26.82
C PRO A 634 -4.03 24.07 25.98
N SER A 635 -2.92 24.46 26.60
CA SER A 635 -1.63 24.57 25.90
C SER A 635 -1.15 23.23 25.35
N ASP A 636 -1.45 22.17 26.07
CA ASP A 636 -1.01 20.81 25.76
C ASP A 636 -2.19 19.91 25.40
N CYS A 637 -1.94 18.90 24.57
CA CYS A 637 -2.90 17.83 24.31
C CYS A 637 -2.99 16.93 25.54
N THR A 638 -3.94 17.24 26.41
CA THR A 638 -4.17 16.47 27.63
C THR A 638 -4.69 15.06 27.33
N PRO A 639 -4.56 14.09 28.25
CA PRO A 639 -5.15 12.75 28.12
C PRO A 639 -6.67 12.79 27.80
N ASP A 640 -7.42 13.75 28.32
CA ASP A 640 -8.84 13.90 28.04
C ASP A 640 -9.11 14.37 26.60
N ILE A 641 -8.25 15.23 26.06
CA ILE A 641 -8.31 15.64 24.64
C ILE A 641 -7.98 14.45 23.75
N SER A 642 -6.88 13.76 24.02
CA SER A 642 -6.49 12.53 23.31
C SER A 642 -7.60 11.49 23.32
N ARG A 643 -8.16 11.24 24.50
CA ARG A 643 -9.31 10.31 24.67
C ARG A 643 -10.49 10.73 23.81
N SER A 644 -10.87 12.01 23.82
CA SER A 644 -12.02 12.51 23.06
C SER A 644 -11.80 12.29 21.55
N ILE A 645 -10.61 12.58 21.03
CA ILE A 645 -10.26 12.40 19.62
C ILE A 645 -10.23 10.90 19.25
N ILE A 646 -9.59 10.07 20.06
CA ILE A 646 -9.55 8.61 19.88
C ILE A 646 -10.95 8.04 19.83
N MET A 647 -11.82 8.43 20.78
CA MET A 647 -13.19 7.94 20.82
C MET A 647 -14.00 8.36 19.59
N MET A 648 -13.86 9.58 19.07
CA MET A 648 -14.53 9.99 17.82
C MET A 648 -14.16 9.08 16.65
N HIS A 649 -12.88 8.68 16.54
CA HIS A 649 -12.44 7.76 15.50
C HIS A 649 -12.95 6.32 15.74
N LEU A 650 -12.87 5.84 16.97
CA LEU A 650 -13.42 4.52 17.32
C LEU A 650 -14.92 4.43 17.12
N GLN A 651 -15.67 5.50 17.33
CA GLN A 651 -17.12 5.57 17.13
C GLN A 651 -17.52 5.80 15.67
N SER A 652 -16.60 6.18 14.81
CA SER A 652 -16.86 6.49 13.40
C SER A 652 -17.56 5.36 12.65
N VAL A 653 -18.12 5.69 11.48
CA VAL A 653 -18.78 4.72 10.60
C VAL A 653 -17.75 3.84 9.88
N SER A 654 -16.50 4.28 9.76
CA SER A 654 -15.42 3.55 9.08
C SER A 654 -15.32 2.11 9.56
N MET A 655 -15.14 1.17 8.63
CA MET A 655 -14.94 -0.24 8.93
C MET A 655 -13.71 -0.44 9.82
N LEU A 656 -12.61 0.24 9.53
CA LEU A 656 -11.37 0.15 10.26
C LEU A 656 -11.04 1.50 10.92
N ALA A 657 -10.75 1.50 12.22
CA ALA A 657 -10.11 2.61 12.90
C ALA A 657 -8.69 2.18 13.28
N ILE A 658 -7.70 2.58 12.49
CA ILE A 658 -6.30 2.22 12.68
C ILE A 658 -5.54 3.47 13.08
N LEU A 659 -5.25 3.60 14.38
CA LEU A 659 -4.62 4.80 14.93
C LEU A 659 -3.13 4.56 15.17
N PRO A 660 -2.28 5.59 15.08
CA PRO A 660 -0.87 5.48 15.46
C PRO A 660 -0.71 5.02 16.91
N LEU A 661 0.30 4.20 17.17
CA LEU A 661 0.62 3.75 18.54
C LEU A 661 0.82 4.93 19.49
N GLN A 662 1.50 5.99 19.02
CA GLN A 662 1.77 7.20 19.80
C GLN A 662 0.50 7.86 20.34
N ASP A 663 -0.58 7.84 19.55
CA ASP A 663 -1.84 8.45 19.95
C ASP A 663 -2.54 7.63 21.04
N TYR A 664 -2.43 6.29 21.02
CA TYR A 664 -2.88 5.46 22.14
C TYR A 664 -2.02 5.69 23.41
N LEU A 665 -0.70 5.87 23.26
CA LEU A 665 0.19 6.17 24.40
C LEU A 665 -0.11 7.54 25.02
N SER A 666 -0.61 8.50 24.23
CA SER A 666 -0.97 9.85 24.72
C SER A 666 -2.10 9.86 25.76
N LEU A 667 -2.78 8.73 25.97
CA LEU A 667 -3.74 8.55 27.06
C LEU A 667 -3.07 8.52 28.45
N LYS A 668 -1.74 8.31 28.50
CA LYS A 668 -0.96 8.27 29.73
C LYS A 668 0.39 8.97 29.54
N PRO A 669 0.57 10.20 30.07
CA PRO A 669 1.77 11.02 29.81
C PRO A 669 3.09 10.35 30.13
N GLU A 670 3.13 9.45 31.13
CA GLU A 670 4.34 8.72 31.54
C GLU A 670 4.90 7.81 30.45
N LEU A 671 4.04 7.39 29.51
CA LEU A 671 4.41 6.56 28.36
C LEU A 671 4.94 7.38 27.17
N CYS A 672 4.82 8.70 27.24
CA CYS A 672 5.17 9.64 26.19
C CYS A 672 6.55 10.28 26.42
N PHE A 673 7.15 10.84 25.37
CA PHE A 673 8.33 11.69 25.52
C PHE A 673 7.91 13.08 26.06
N ASP A 674 8.82 13.76 26.76
CA ASP A 674 8.57 15.12 27.24
C ASP A 674 8.37 16.11 26.09
N ASP A 675 9.17 15.98 25.03
CA ASP A 675 8.99 16.70 23.76
C ASP A 675 8.15 15.86 22.78
N PRO A 676 6.91 16.29 22.47
CA PRO A 676 6.04 15.58 21.54
C PRO A 676 6.60 15.41 20.13
N ASN A 677 7.53 16.26 19.69
CA ASN A 677 8.15 16.15 18.36
C ASN A 677 9.04 14.91 18.23
N LYS A 678 9.52 14.35 19.34
CA LYS A 678 10.26 13.09 19.34
C LYS A 678 9.40 11.86 19.04
N GLU A 679 8.09 12.02 19.06
CA GLU A 679 7.12 10.98 18.71
C GLU A 679 6.84 10.92 17.19
N ARG A 680 7.35 11.88 16.42
CA ARG A 680 7.16 11.97 14.98
C ARG A 680 7.96 10.89 14.25
N VAL A 681 7.33 10.19 13.31
CA VAL A 681 7.97 9.14 12.49
C VAL A 681 8.68 9.74 11.28
N ASN A 682 7.98 10.61 10.54
CA ASN A 682 8.49 11.32 9.37
C ASN A 682 8.12 12.81 9.40
N ASN A 683 8.90 13.61 8.67
CA ASN A 683 8.56 14.98 8.35
C ASN A 683 8.83 15.25 6.85
N PRO A 684 7.79 15.18 5.99
CA PRO A 684 7.94 15.34 4.54
C PRO A 684 8.54 16.69 4.08
N ALA A 685 8.47 17.72 4.92
CA ALA A 685 9.09 19.01 4.63
C ALA A 685 10.64 18.97 4.72
N ILE A 686 11.20 17.91 5.27
CA ILE A 686 12.65 17.70 5.42
C ILE A 686 13.07 16.50 4.57
N SER A 687 13.85 16.72 3.53
CA SER A 687 14.35 15.64 2.67
C SER A 687 15.86 15.79 2.45
N PRO A 688 16.65 14.73 2.74
CA PRO A 688 16.27 13.48 3.39
C PRO A 688 15.94 13.63 4.88
N TYR A 689 15.05 12.79 5.40
CA TYR A 689 14.67 12.72 6.81
C TYR A 689 15.21 11.45 7.45
N TYR A 690 15.66 11.53 8.71
CA TYR A 690 16.14 10.37 9.45
C TYR A 690 14.99 9.70 10.20
N TRP A 691 14.55 8.52 9.76
CA TRP A 691 13.48 7.72 10.36
C TRP A 691 14.00 6.94 11.56
N ARG A 692 14.13 7.61 12.71
CA ARG A 692 14.82 7.09 13.90
C ARG A 692 13.93 6.96 15.13
N PHE A 693 12.62 7.20 14.97
CA PHE A 693 11.66 7.09 16.08
C PHE A 693 11.71 5.71 16.72
N ARG A 694 11.75 5.67 18.06
CA ARG A 694 11.55 4.47 18.89
C ARG A 694 10.52 4.74 19.96
N MET A 695 9.60 3.79 20.21
CA MET A 695 8.66 3.90 21.32
C MET A 695 9.39 3.97 22.67
N LYS A 696 8.86 4.76 23.61
CA LYS A 696 9.49 4.96 24.93
C LYS A 696 9.39 3.71 25.82
N PRO A 697 8.18 3.12 26.06
CA PRO A 697 8.07 1.90 26.87
C PRO A 697 8.50 0.66 26.06
N THR A 698 8.87 -0.41 26.75
CA THR A 698 8.89 -1.75 26.14
C THR A 698 7.45 -2.29 26.00
N LEU A 699 7.24 -3.21 25.07
CA LEU A 699 5.92 -3.85 24.89
C LEU A 699 5.53 -4.67 26.12
N GLU A 700 6.48 -5.27 26.85
CA GLU A 700 6.24 -5.95 28.11
C GLU A 700 5.71 -5.00 29.19
N ALA A 701 6.35 -3.84 29.35
CA ALA A 701 5.88 -2.82 30.27
C ALA A 701 4.49 -2.29 29.87
N LEU A 702 4.27 -2.09 28.56
CA LEU A 702 2.99 -1.60 28.05
C LEU A 702 1.85 -2.60 28.24
N ILE A 703 2.09 -3.90 28.07
CA ILE A 703 1.11 -4.95 28.33
C ILE A 703 0.70 -4.98 29.81
N ALA A 704 1.67 -4.76 30.70
CA ALA A 704 1.45 -4.76 32.15
C ALA A 704 0.82 -3.45 32.67
N ASP A 705 0.83 -2.38 31.86
CA ASP A 705 0.33 -1.06 32.23
C ASP A 705 -1.19 -0.99 32.23
N ASP A 706 -1.77 -0.18 33.12
CA ASP A 706 -3.21 0.03 33.24
C ASP A 706 -3.84 0.74 32.03
N VAL A 707 -3.06 1.38 31.17
CA VAL A 707 -3.55 1.92 29.89
C VAL A 707 -4.04 0.81 28.96
N THR A 708 -3.47 -0.38 29.02
CA THR A 708 -3.86 -1.51 28.16
C THR A 708 -5.33 -1.97 28.39
N PRO A 709 -5.77 -2.33 29.60
CA PRO A 709 -7.18 -2.62 29.83
C PRO A 709 -8.08 -1.38 29.65
N TYR A 710 -7.57 -0.17 29.81
CA TYR A 710 -8.33 1.06 29.52
C TYR A 710 -8.60 1.20 28.03
N ILE A 711 -7.63 1.02 27.14
CA ILE A 711 -7.82 1.00 25.69
C ILE A 711 -8.83 -0.08 25.30
N ARG A 712 -8.73 -1.29 25.89
CA ARG A 712 -9.70 -2.36 25.65
C ARG A 712 -11.13 -1.92 25.96
N THR A 713 -11.32 -1.19 27.03
CA THR A 713 -12.63 -0.64 27.40
C THR A 713 -13.12 0.34 26.34
N LEU A 714 -12.29 1.27 25.88
CA LEU A 714 -12.64 2.22 24.82
C LEU A 714 -13.03 1.50 23.51
N VAL A 715 -12.26 0.52 23.09
CA VAL A 715 -12.51 -0.27 21.86
C VAL A 715 -13.85 -1.00 21.96
N ARG A 716 -14.10 -1.69 23.07
CA ARG A 716 -15.34 -2.43 23.32
C ARG A 716 -16.56 -1.50 23.37
N ASP A 717 -16.46 -0.40 24.13
CA ASP A 717 -17.59 0.52 24.37
C ASP A 717 -17.97 1.30 23.09
N CYS A 718 -17.04 1.42 22.13
CA CYS A 718 -17.30 1.94 20.80
C CYS A 718 -17.80 0.88 19.80
N GLY A 719 -18.08 -0.35 20.24
CA GLY A 719 -18.64 -1.43 19.43
C GLY A 719 -17.69 -1.98 18.37
N ARG A 720 -16.36 -1.82 18.56
CA ARG A 720 -15.35 -2.43 17.69
C ARG A 720 -14.89 -3.77 18.26
N LYS A 721 -14.73 -4.76 17.36
CA LYS A 721 -14.36 -6.14 17.72
C LYS A 721 -12.94 -6.45 17.33
#